data_729203130d243f4fa9e913ef9983b09d
#
_entry.id   729203130d243f4fa9e913ef9983b09d
#
_cell.length_a   1.000
_cell.length_b   1.000
_cell.length_c   1.000
_cell.angle_alpha   90.00
_cell.angle_beta   90.00
_cell.angle_gamma   90.00
#
_symmetry.space_group_name_H-M   'P 1'
#
loop_
_entity.id
_entity.type
_entity.pdbx_description
1 polymer ?
#
loop_
_entity_poly.entity_id
_entity_poly.type
_entity_poly.pdbx_seq_one_letter_code
_entity_poly.pdbx_strand_id
1 'polypeptide(L)'
;MNLTLHVLSALLLACLVGLHTAAQEQPPAAEPEMPFAIGGTGGAYFLAEPGPLVVDVQKRDLNRRGRRAELRAILVGPDREVLDEVTLPDDGQPRGSGPGPVQQARLSTQVERKGVFGLNITVSQDRYGEEIAWAFTTNCPRWLIETARGHKDEAHREPIVLLGPDRPSDVCFLPRRGPFGVEVTGLPKGADDLDVFDAEGTLVKTLRPDASGRASATLPGEVHRDAVPWRLHLPVQRGTVEIDGVTRWDAGDLYPNLACWTPRAPSFFPLLKYRWILTPYHRTVYGKPGERGEIAFQVHNNSPGETTVDLALEFPDAEWPVELSTGRVVLASKRSQEVVLRYEAPAEAQTRVCHLRATPTDDPSFTTYSTLTVKAGTAPAAKSLDVPIVLKPYRHENEQWGYLPDYPTESQVYFDPENRPFVRTGAGLATWRDGTWATCELRTAVRSRVPPFEGTSFGVPCSKVAFDRDGDVYLLATAGSRAALLHSADGGKTFAAYVIPGREGGHRAWDIGQFSGHNLAEGPPPVLRYTQTARDPRLIWRRINDLELFLPRKTGGRLELGEPVLVSRKCIGLAAHSGIPSTVVSRGSKVHVVWAEATDPSAGVPGVPTYVATYDRQSRTLGEPALVGYGPPANDVHNTPSITMDSRGYLHVLAGTHGRPFPYARSLKPNDAHGGWTEAVLTGEGLPQTYIGLVCGPDDTLHAAMRLWRHGAEPFPASHHGTLAYQRKRPGEPWEAPRVLIVPPFSEYSVYYHRLTIDRRGRLFLSYDYWSTYWFYRNDHRGSRRALLMSEDGGDTWRLADTAALVPGSE
;
A
#
# COMPACT_ATOMS: atom_id res chain seq x y z
N MET A 1 -70.40 -12.76 47.00
CA MET A 1 -69.56 -13.06 45.86
C MET A 1 -68.20 -12.40 46.06
N ASN A 2 -67.55 -12.57 47.24
CA ASN A 2 -66.27 -11.99 47.60
C ASN A 2 -65.49 -12.80 48.63
N LEU A 3 -65.60 -14.12 48.59
CA LEU A 3 -64.89 -14.99 49.54
C LEU A 3 -63.98 -16.05 48.89
N THR A 4 -63.87 -16.06 47.52
CA THR A 4 -63.11 -17.09 46.81
C THR A 4 -61.78 -16.57 46.24
N LEU A 5 -61.50 -15.25 46.39
CA LEU A 5 -60.24 -14.63 45.84
C LEU A 5 -59.13 -14.52 46.90
N HIS A 6 -59.42 -14.72 48.20
CA HIS A 6 -58.38 -14.57 49.22
C HIS A 6 -57.68 -15.91 49.61
N VAL A 7 -58.20 -17.03 49.17
CA VAL A 7 -57.57 -18.34 49.46
C VAL A 7 -56.53 -18.71 48.40
N LEU A 8 -56.67 -18.19 47.20
CA LEU A 8 -55.64 -18.43 46.14
C LEU A 8 -54.36 -17.59 46.31
N SER A 9 -54.44 -16.39 46.92
CA SER A 9 -53.27 -15.56 47.19
C SER A 9 -52.38 -16.07 48.31
N ALA A 10 -52.94 -16.80 49.27
CA ALA A 10 -52.19 -17.38 50.42
C ALA A 10 -51.44 -18.65 50.04
N LEU A 11 -51.92 -19.42 49.08
CA LEU A 11 -51.22 -20.60 48.56
C LEU A 11 -50.11 -20.34 47.61
N LEU A 12 -50.13 -19.19 46.88
CA LEU A 12 -49.02 -18.78 46.01
C LEU A 12 -47.83 -18.13 46.78
N LEU A 13 -48.07 -17.59 47.96
CA LEU A 13 -47.04 -17.02 48.82
C LEU A 13 -46.31 -18.10 49.65
N ALA A 14 -46.92 -19.23 49.90
CA ALA A 14 -46.32 -20.34 50.62
C ALA A 14 -45.43 -21.23 49.73
N CYS A 15 -45.62 -21.24 48.43
CA CYS A 15 -44.76 -21.93 47.48
C CYS A 15 -43.50 -21.12 47.03
N LEU A 16 -43.42 -19.86 47.37
CA LEU A 16 -42.28 -18.97 46.99
C LEU A 16 -41.22 -18.86 48.10
N VAL A 17 -41.41 -19.41 49.24
CA VAL A 17 -40.45 -19.38 50.39
C VAL A 17 -39.65 -20.68 50.54
N GLY A 18 -39.96 -21.73 49.78
CA GLY A 18 -39.35 -23.07 49.93
C GLY A 18 -38.27 -23.46 48.90
N LEU A 19 -37.80 -22.56 48.01
CA LEU A 19 -36.77 -22.88 47.00
C LEU A 19 -35.63 -21.83 46.97
N HIS A 20 -35.09 -21.49 48.14
CA HIS A 20 -33.72 -21.04 48.23
C HIS A 20 -32.81 -22.26 48.42
N THR A 21 -32.73 -23.12 47.39
CA THR A 21 -31.53 -23.91 47.19
C THR A 21 -30.45 -22.93 46.84
N ALA A 22 -29.43 -22.83 47.69
CA ALA A 22 -28.18 -22.14 47.39
C ALA A 22 -27.75 -22.56 45.98
N ALA A 23 -27.79 -21.61 45.01
CA ALA A 23 -27.07 -21.78 43.80
C ALA A 23 -25.60 -21.91 44.22
N GLN A 24 -25.08 -23.14 44.20
CA GLN A 24 -23.64 -23.31 44.20
C GLN A 24 -23.14 -22.48 43.06
N GLU A 25 -22.45 -21.37 43.37
CA GLU A 25 -21.62 -20.67 42.40
C GLU A 25 -20.75 -21.75 41.76
N GLN A 26 -21.06 -22.10 40.51
CA GLN A 26 -20.11 -22.85 39.70
C GLN A 26 -18.81 -22.07 39.74
N PRO A 27 -17.68 -22.71 40.09
CA PRO A 27 -16.40 -22.02 40.02
C PRO A 27 -16.27 -21.40 38.62
N PRO A 28 -15.80 -20.15 38.53
CA PRO A 28 -15.67 -19.50 37.25
C PRO A 28 -14.94 -20.45 36.30
N ALA A 29 -15.51 -20.69 35.13
CA ALA A 29 -14.90 -21.55 34.13
C ALA A 29 -13.44 -21.11 33.99
N ALA A 30 -12.49 -22.04 34.08
CA ALA A 30 -11.09 -21.71 33.95
C ALA A 30 -10.89 -20.90 32.63
N GLU A 31 -10.20 -19.74 32.71
CA GLU A 31 -9.92 -18.94 31.54
C GLU A 31 -9.29 -19.83 30.45
N PRO A 32 -9.75 -19.74 29.19
CA PRO A 32 -9.17 -20.52 28.12
C PRO A 32 -7.67 -20.17 27.97
N GLU A 33 -6.81 -21.17 28.10
CA GLU A 33 -5.38 -21.00 28.01
C GLU A 33 -4.97 -20.73 26.55
N MET A 34 -4.21 -19.66 26.31
CA MET A 34 -3.66 -19.37 24.98
C MET A 34 -2.52 -20.35 24.66
N PRO A 35 -2.59 -21.13 23.56
CA PRO A 35 -1.55 -22.12 23.22
C PRO A 35 -0.19 -21.46 22.90
N PHE A 36 -0.23 -20.22 22.47
CA PHE A 36 0.88 -19.30 22.25
C PHE A 36 0.34 -17.88 22.38
N ALA A 37 1.22 -16.89 22.40
CA ALA A 37 0.80 -15.49 22.42
C ALA A 37 1.72 -14.68 21.51
N ILE A 38 1.16 -14.03 20.47
CA ILE A 38 1.88 -13.27 19.47
C ILE A 38 1.39 -11.83 19.50
N GLY A 39 2.31 -10.87 19.42
CA GLY A 39 1.99 -9.46 19.37
C GLY A 39 1.93 -8.90 17.95
N GLY A 40 1.10 -7.90 17.76
CA GLY A 40 0.99 -7.14 16.52
C GLY A 40 0.10 -7.77 15.46
N THR A 41 0.17 -7.23 14.26
CA THR A 41 -0.53 -7.77 13.09
C THR A 41 0.16 -9.00 12.54
N GLY A 42 -0.56 -9.83 11.82
CA GLY A 42 -0.07 -11.06 11.22
C GLY A 42 -1.21 -11.98 10.82
N GLY A 43 -1.07 -13.28 11.08
CA GLY A 43 -2.09 -14.27 10.82
C GLY A 43 -1.57 -15.69 10.70
N ALA A 44 -2.28 -16.50 9.93
CA ALA A 44 -1.90 -17.90 9.72
C ALA A 44 -2.31 -18.42 8.35
N TYR A 45 -1.69 -19.51 7.92
CA TYR A 45 -2.08 -20.28 6.76
C TYR A 45 -2.40 -21.71 7.15
N PHE A 46 -3.45 -22.26 6.57
CA PHE A 46 -3.96 -23.59 6.79
C PHE A 46 -3.96 -24.37 5.47
N LEU A 47 -3.17 -25.44 5.36
CA LEU A 47 -3.32 -26.37 4.25
C LEU A 47 -4.45 -27.35 4.59
N ALA A 48 -5.65 -26.97 4.20
CA ALA A 48 -6.86 -27.70 4.54
C ALA A 48 -7.26 -28.72 3.44
N GLU A 49 -7.68 -29.89 3.87
CA GLU A 49 -8.31 -30.90 3.04
C GLU A 49 -9.84 -30.70 3.03
N PRO A 50 -10.60 -31.32 2.09
CA PRO A 50 -12.05 -31.23 2.06
C PRO A 50 -12.69 -31.62 3.41
N GLY A 51 -13.62 -30.78 3.87
CA GLY A 51 -14.28 -30.91 5.17
C GLY A 51 -14.40 -29.58 5.90
N PRO A 52 -14.84 -29.58 7.15
CA PRO A 52 -14.94 -28.35 7.95
C PRO A 52 -13.56 -27.83 8.37
N LEU A 53 -13.30 -26.56 8.12
CA LEU A 53 -12.19 -25.81 8.71
C LEU A 53 -12.74 -24.91 9.81
N VAL A 54 -12.21 -25.05 11.02
CA VAL A 54 -12.59 -24.26 12.19
C VAL A 54 -11.34 -23.61 12.77
N VAL A 55 -11.43 -22.30 13.07
CA VAL A 55 -10.38 -21.51 13.69
C VAL A 55 -10.97 -20.71 14.85
N ASP A 56 -10.57 -21.03 16.08
CA ASP A 56 -10.93 -20.29 17.28
C ASP A 56 -9.83 -19.27 17.57
N VAL A 57 -10.11 -17.99 17.30
CA VAL A 57 -9.18 -16.88 17.53
C VAL A 57 -9.31 -16.39 18.96
N GLN A 58 -8.19 -16.15 19.61
CA GLN A 58 -8.09 -15.65 20.97
C GLN A 58 -7.34 -14.33 21.00
N LYS A 59 -7.78 -13.41 21.84
CA LYS A 59 -7.19 -12.09 22.08
C LYS A 59 -7.10 -11.84 23.58
N ARG A 60 -6.01 -11.20 24.01
CA ARG A 60 -5.82 -10.66 25.36
C ARG A 60 -5.25 -9.26 25.28
N ASP A 61 -5.90 -8.28 25.90
CA ASP A 61 -5.36 -6.95 26.06
C ASP A 61 -4.26 -6.94 27.14
N LEU A 62 -3.16 -6.24 26.87
CA LEU A 62 -2.03 -6.13 27.80
C LEU A 62 -2.09 -4.85 28.63
N ASN A 63 -2.88 -3.87 28.20
CA ASN A 63 -3.18 -2.61 28.89
C ASN A 63 -1.93 -1.79 29.30
N ARG A 64 -0.87 -1.86 28.46
CA ARG A 64 0.43 -1.24 28.77
C ARG A 64 0.45 0.26 28.51
N ARG A 65 -0.12 0.70 27.39
CA ARG A 65 -0.10 2.10 26.92
C ARG A 65 -1.46 2.79 27.00
N GLY A 66 -2.53 2.06 27.24
CA GLY A 66 -3.90 2.57 27.32
C GLY A 66 -4.46 3.02 25.97
N ARG A 67 -4.05 2.35 24.91
CA ARG A 67 -4.63 2.49 23.59
C ARG A 67 -5.79 1.51 23.46
N ARG A 68 -6.89 1.97 22.90
CA ARG A 68 -7.98 1.05 22.54
C ARG A 68 -7.54 0.20 21.38
N ALA A 69 -7.34 -1.07 21.61
CA ALA A 69 -6.85 -2.02 20.63
C ALA A 69 -7.89 -3.10 20.33
N GLU A 70 -8.47 -3.02 19.15
CA GLU A 70 -9.38 -4.05 18.61
C GLU A 70 -8.60 -4.99 17.72
N LEU A 71 -9.00 -6.27 17.75
CA LEU A 71 -8.51 -7.28 16.82
C LEU A 71 -9.63 -7.65 15.85
N ARG A 72 -9.38 -7.53 14.56
CA ARG A 72 -10.24 -8.06 13.51
C ARG A 72 -9.56 -9.28 12.88
N ALA A 73 -10.26 -10.41 12.86
CA ALA A 73 -9.83 -11.65 12.25
C ALA A 73 -10.66 -11.90 10.99
N ILE A 74 -10.02 -12.22 9.88
CA ILE A 74 -10.66 -12.44 8.57
C ILE A 74 -10.17 -13.79 8.04
N LEU A 75 -11.08 -14.73 7.83
CA LEU A 75 -10.80 -16.01 7.18
C LEU A 75 -10.99 -15.85 5.67
N VAL A 76 -9.95 -16.20 4.90
CA VAL A 76 -9.88 -15.98 3.46
C VAL A 76 -9.64 -17.29 2.75
N GLY A 77 -10.39 -17.55 1.69
CA GLY A 77 -10.22 -18.71 0.82
C GLY A 77 -9.00 -18.64 -0.10
N PRO A 78 -8.64 -19.76 -0.74
CA PRO A 78 -7.51 -19.81 -1.67
C PRO A 78 -7.67 -18.89 -2.88
N ASP A 79 -8.90 -18.55 -3.27
CA ASP A 79 -9.27 -17.59 -4.32
C ASP A 79 -9.44 -16.16 -3.79
N ARG A 80 -9.04 -15.90 -2.52
CA ARG A 80 -9.12 -14.60 -1.83
C ARG A 80 -10.53 -14.15 -1.44
N GLU A 81 -11.48 -15.01 -1.50
CA GLU A 81 -12.79 -14.70 -1.01
C GLU A 81 -12.77 -14.62 0.53
N VAL A 82 -13.41 -13.60 1.08
CA VAL A 82 -13.65 -13.50 2.53
C VAL A 82 -14.77 -14.47 2.86
N LEU A 83 -14.42 -15.49 3.64
CA LEU A 83 -15.34 -16.58 3.99
C LEU A 83 -16.08 -16.31 5.32
N ASP A 84 -15.35 -15.68 6.26
CA ASP A 84 -15.89 -15.35 7.57
C ASP A 84 -15.03 -14.24 8.21
N GLU A 85 -15.61 -13.41 9.08
CA GLU A 85 -14.85 -12.38 9.79
C GLU A 85 -15.46 -12.05 11.14
N VAL A 86 -14.61 -11.65 12.09
CA VAL A 86 -15.04 -11.25 13.42
C VAL A 86 -14.14 -10.15 13.97
N THR A 87 -14.70 -9.28 14.81
CA THR A 87 -13.97 -8.28 15.58
C THR A 87 -14.08 -8.57 17.06
N LEU A 88 -12.93 -8.67 17.73
CA LEU A 88 -12.81 -8.76 19.18
C LEU A 88 -12.52 -7.35 19.71
N PRO A 89 -13.42 -6.74 20.50
CA PRO A 89 -13.29 -5.37 20.97
C PRO A 89 -12.16 -5.21 22.01
N ASP A 90 -11.78 -3.97 22.27
CA ASP A 90 -10.97 -3.58 23.43
C ASP A 90 -11.67 -3.99 24.74
N ASP A 91 -10.93 -4.43 25.74
CA ASP A 91 -11.51 -4.87 27.02
C ASP A 91 -11.97 -3.70 27.92
N GLY A 92 -11.68 -2.47 27.52
CA GLY A 92 -12.07 -1.25 28.23
C GLY A 92 -11.28 -0.96 29.50
N GLN A 93 -10.25 -1.77 29.82
CA GLN A 93 -9.46 -1.58 31.03
C GLN A 93 -8.50 -0.39 30.90
N PRO A 94 -8.21 0.33 31.99
CA PRO A 94 -7.31 1.46 31.97
C PRO A 94 -5.84 1.02 31.82
N ARG A 95 -5.00 1.96 31.41
CA ARG A 95 -3.56 1.76 31.33
C ARG A 95 -2.99 1.26 32.66
N GLY A 96 -2.16 0.21 32.59
CA GLY A 96 -1.45 -0.34 33.73
C GLY A 96 -2.26 -1.32 34.58
N SER A 97 -3.51 -1.67 34.18
CA SER A 97 -4.30 -2.71 34.84
C SER A 97 -3.70 -4.12 34.69
N GLY A 98 -2.72 -4.28 33.79
CA GLY A 98 -2.17 -5.59 33.47
C GLY A 98 -2.98 -6.34 32.40
N PRO A 99 -2.62 -7.60 32.12
CA PRO A 99 -3.31 -8.42 31.14
C PRO A 99 -4.78 -8.63 31.51
N GLY A 100 -5.66 -8.32 30.55
CA GLY A 100 -7.10 -8.56 30.65
C GLY A 100 -7.50 -10.02 30.46
N PRO A 101 -8.81 -10.35 30.50
CA PRO A 101 -9.30 -11.70 30.25
C PRO A 101 -9.06 -12.10 28.78
N VAL A 102 -9.01 -13.41 28.52
CA VAL A 102 -8.94 -13.92 27.15
C VAL A 102 -10.33 -13.82 26.52
N GLN A 103 -10.43 -13.03 25.45
CA GLN A 103 -11.59 -13.00 24.56
C GLN A 103 -11.41 -14.05 23.47
N GLN A 104 -12.49 -14.65 22.99
CA GLN A 104 -12.45 -15.69 21.98
C GLN A 104 -13.59 -15.53 20.96
N ALA A 105 -13.29 -15.84 19.69
CA ALA A 105 -14.29 -15.91 18.64
C ALA A 105 -13.96 -17.02 17.64
N ARG A 106 -14.98 -17.62 17.06
CA ARG A 106 -14.87 -18.72 16.10
C ARG A 106 -15.13 -18.24 14.69
N LEU A 107 -14.22 -18.63 13.78
CA LEU A 107 -14.37 -18.54 12.34
C LEU A 107 -14.48 -19.96 11.77
N SER A 108 -15.31 -20.16 10.74
CA SER A 108 -15.46 -21.48 10.15
C SER A 108 -15.86 -21.41 8.67
N THR A 109 -15.50 -22.45 7.93
CA THR A 109 -15.94 -22.62 6.55
C THR A 109 -15.95 -24.11 6.18
N GLN A 110 -16.69 -24.44 5.11
CA GLN A 110 -16.64 -25.75 4.49
C GLN A 110 -15.63 -25.74 3.36
N VAL A 111 -14.58 -26.55 3.46
CA VAL A 111 -13.57 -26.72 2.43
C VAL A 111 -14.09 -27.73 1.40
N GLU A 112 -14.17 -27.31 0.14
CA GLU A 112 -14.60 -28.16 -0.97
C GLU A 112 -13.41 -28.86 -1.63
N ARG A 113 -12.27 -28.15 -1.74
CA ARG A 113 -11.05 -28.63 -2.38
C ARG A 113 -9.85 -28.33 -1.53
N LYS A 114 -8.84 -29.21 -1.55
CA LYS A 114 -7.55 -28.98 -0.91
C LYS A 114 -6.96 -27.65 -1.36
N GLY A 115 -6.56 -26.84 -0.39
CA GLY A 115 -5.97 -25.54 -0.66
C GLY A 115 -5.44 -24.84 0.57
N VAL A 116 -4.78 -23.71 0.35
CA VAL A 116 -4.29 -22.87 1.45
C VAL A 116 -5.31 -21.78 1.76
N PHE A 117 -5.83 -21.83 2.96
CA PHE A 117 -6.71 -20.82 3.54
C PHE A 117 -5.90 -19.88 4.40
N GLY A 118 -6.25 -18.61 4.44
CA GLY A 118 -5.54 -17.58 5.21
C GLY A 118 -6.39 -17.06 6.36
N LEU A 119 -5.78 -16.88 7.52
CA LEU A 119 -6.31 -16.07 8.61
C LEU A 119 -5.55 -14.75 8.63
N ASN A 120 -6.23 -13.63 8.42
CA ASN A 120 -5.65 -12.31 8.56
C ASN A 120 -6.02 -11.74 9.93
N ILE A 121 -5.00 -11.32 10.69
CA ILE A 121 -5.17 -10.63 11.96
C ILE A 121 -4.73 -9.18 11.79
N THR A 122 -5.68 -8.25 11.89
CA THR A 122 -5.41 -6.82 11.92
C THR A 122 -5.71 -6.26 13.30
N VAL A 123 -4.86 -5.37 13.78
CA VAL A 123 -4.95 -4.83 15.13
C VAL A 123 -4.91 -3.31 15.08
N SER A 124 -5.95 -2.67 15.61
CA SER A 124 -5.96 -1.22 15.69
C SER A 124 -4.94 -0.71 16.71
N GLN A 125 -4.19 0.32 16.33
CA GLN A 125 -3.22 1.02 17.18
C GLN A 125 -2.08 0.16 17.79
N ASP A 126 -1.98 -1.12 17.41
CA ASP A 126 -0.95 -2.04 17.94
C ASP A 126 -0.26 -2.89 16.86
N ARG A 127 0.17 -2.27 15.81
CA ARG A 127 0.87 -2.97 14.72
C ARG A 127 2.07 -3.81 15.18
N TYR A 128 2.74 -3.41 16.26
CA TYR A 128 4.00 -4.00 16.70
C TYR A 128 3.90 -4.88 17.93
N GLY A 129 2.71 -5.13 18.48
CA GLY A 129 2.50 -6.05 19.59
C GLY A 129 2.83 -5.50 20.98
N GLU A 130 2.41 -4.28 21.24
CA GLU A 130 2.65 -3.61 22.52
C GLU A 130 1.43 -3.62 23.44
N GLU A 131 0.22 -3.76 22.88
CA GLU A 131 -1.07 -3.64 23.58
C GLU A 131 -1.87 -4.93 23.62
N ILE A 132 -1.77 -5.81 22.62
CA ILE A 132 -2.47 -7.07 22.60
C ILE A 132 -1.58 -8.27 22.30
N ALA A 133 -2.00 -9.40 22.84
CA ALA A 133 -1.54 -10.72 22.44
C ALA A 133 -2.69 -11.47 21.77
N TRP A 134 -2.39 -12.26 20.73
CA TRP A 134 -3.34 -13.12 20.07
C TRP A 134 -2.82 -14.53 19.87
N ALA A 135 -3.74 -15.45 19.74
CA ALA A 135 -3.49 -16.86 19.44
C ALA A 135 -4.66 -17.43 18.63
N PHE A 136 -4.55 -18.67 18.23
CA PHE A 136 -5.67 -19.45 17.71
C PHE A 136 -5.51 -20.93 18.03
N THR A 137 -6.62 -21.66 17.98
CA THR A 137 -6.67 -23.11 17.86
C THR A 137 -7.40 -23.49 16.58
N THR A 138 -7.11 -24.66 16.02
CA THR A 138 -7.72 -25.12 14.76
C THR A 138 -7.78 -26.64 14.70
N ASN A 139 -8.77 -27.17 13.97
CA ASN A 139 -8.85 -28.57 13.61
C ASN A 139 -7.97 -28.97 12.41
N CYS A 140 -7.36 -27.98 11.71
CA CYS A 140 -6.45 -28.24 10.60
C CYS A 140 -5.07 -28.72 11.13
N PRO A 141 -4.57 -29.91 10.73
CA PRO A 141 -3.30 -30.41 11.22
C PRO A 141 -2.08 -29.67 10.65
N ARG A 142 -2.22 -29.04 9.48
CA ARG A 142 -1.12 -28.37 8.74
C ARG A 142 -1.34 -26.87 8.71
N TRP A 143 -0.52 -26.14 9.48
CA TRP A 143 -0.66 -24.69 9.57
C TRP A 143 0.64 -23.99 9.92
N LEU A 144 0.75 -22.75 9.48
CA LEU A 144 1.86 -21.84 9.72
C LEU A 144 1.32 -20.53 10.27
N ILE A 145 2.11 -19.86 11.09
CA ILE A 145 1.87 -18.49 11.54
C ILE A 145 2.65 -17.55 10.64
N GLU A 146 2.04 -16.43 10.28
CA GLU A 146 2.68 -15.32 9.61
C GLU A 146 2.71 -14.10 10.53
N THR A 147 3.89 -13.51 10.70
CA THR A 147 4.08 -12.29 11.49
C THR A 147 4.43 -11.07 10.65
N ALA A 148 4.38 -11.20 9.32
CA ALA A 148 4.59 -10.09 8.41
C ALA A 148 3.46 -9.05 8.53
N ARG A 149 3.84 -7.77 8.69
CA ARG A 149 2.91 -6.66 8.92
C ARG A 149 2.45 -5.95 7.65
N GLY A 150 2.80 -6.53 6.50
CA GLY A 150 2.37 -6.03 5.20
C GLY A 150 2.98 -4.72 4.74
N HIS A 151 3.75 -4.04 5.56
CA HIS A 151 4.48 -2.84 5.20
C HIS A 151 5.98 -3.10 5.22
N LYS A 152 6.61 -3.03 4.06
CA LYS A 152 8.06 -3.14 3.92
C LYS A 152 8.71 -1.84 4.38
N ASP A 153 9.31 -1.84 5.55
CA ASP A 153 10.13 -0.72 6.00
C ASP A 153 11.53 -0.75 5.35
N GLU A 154 12.32 0.31 5.54
CA GLU A 154 13.69 0.36 5.01
C GLU A 154 14.63 -0.68 5.66
N ALA A 155 14.30 -1.14 6.85
CA ALA A 155 15.05 -2.16 7.57
C ALA A 155 14.68 -3.58 7.17
N HIS A 156 13.61 -3.75 6.39
CA HIS A 156 13.10 -5.04 5.92
C HIS A 156 12.97 -6.08 7.03
N ARG A 157 12.37 -5.67 8.16
CA ARG A 157 12.23 -6.49 9.35
C ARG A 157 10.77 -6.70 9.71
N GLU A 158 10.42 -7.94 9.95
CA GLU A 158 9.10 -8.37 10.44
C GLU A 158 9.30 -9.44 11.53
N PRO A 159 9.78 -9.03 12.73
CA PRO A 159 10.17 -9.97 13.78
C PRO A 159 8.97 -10.74 14.34
N ILE A 160 9.25 -11.95 14.86
CA ILE A 160 8.31 -12.72 15.66
C ILE A 160 8.33 -12.16 17.09
N VAL A 161 7.22 -11.57 17.52
CA VAL A 161 7.07 -11.05 18.89
C VAL A 161 6.28 -12.05 19.74
N LEU A 162 6.97 -12.72 20.66
CA LEU A 162 6.41 -13.72 21.56
C LEU A 162 6.09 -13.08 22.91
N LEU A 163 4.87 -13.23 23.37
CA LEU A 163 4.33 -12.59 24.58
C LEU A 163 3.93 -13.58 25.69
N GLY A 164 4.22 -14.85 25.53
CA GLY A 164 3.90 -15.95 26.47
C GLY A 164 3.18 -17.11 25.78
N PRO A 165 2.76 -18.12 26.53
CA PRO A 165 2.96 -18.35 27.95
C PRO A 165 4.42 -18.67 28.36
N ASP A 166 4.71 -18.63 29.68
CA ASP A 166 6.05 -18.92 30.22
C ASP A 166 6.31 -20.40 30.29
N ARG A 167 6.45 -21.03 29.14
CA ARG A 167 6.82 -22.45 28.95
C ARG A 167 7.70 -22.60 27.72
N PRO A 168 8.49 -23.67 27.59
CA PRO A 168 9.29 -23.95 26.42
C PRO A 168 8.45 -23.99 25.14
N SER A 169 9.00 -23.53 24.04
CA SER A 169 8.36 -23.52 22.73
C SER A 169 9.40 -23.62 21.62
N ASP A 170 8.95 -23.99 20.45
CA ASP A 170 9.79 -24.05 19.26
C ASP A 170 9.39 -22.95 18.26
N VAL A 171 10.34 -22.52 17.48
CA VAL A 171 10.11 -21.78 16.23
C VAL A 171 10.65 -22.67 15.10
N CYS A 172 9.73 -23.31 14.36
CA CYS A 172 10.04 -24.17 13.25
C CYS A 172 9.93 -23.38 11.95
N PHE A 173 11.00 -23.28 11.18
CA PHE A 173 11.11 -22.42 10.00
C PHE A 173 11.98 -23.04 8.91
N LEU A 174 11.85 -22.58 7.65
CA LEU A 174 12.79 -22.94 6.59
C LEU A 174 13.99 -21.99 6.60
N PRO A 175 15.23 -22.50 6.74
CA PRO A 175 16.42 -21.67 6.67
C PRO A 175 16.65 -21.17 5.24
N ARG A 176 17.29 -20.02 5.07
CA ARG A 176 17.74 -19.55 3.76
C ARG A 176 18.98 -20.32 3.31
N ARG A 177 19.25 -20.28 2.01
CA ARG A 177 20.51 -20.81 1.46
C ARG A 177 21.70 -19.98 1.93
N GLY A 178 22.78 -20.65 2.30
CA GLY A 178 24.02 -20.03 2.79
C GLY A 178 23.91 -19.51 4.22
N PRO A 179 24.97 -18.94 4.76
CA PRO A 179 25.01 -18.48 6.15
C PRO A 179 23.94 -17.45 6.47
N PHE A 180 23.33 -17.59 7.65
CA PHE A 180 22.27 -16.71 8.10
C PHE A 180 22.35 -16.43 9.60
N GLY A 181 21.94 -15.22 9.99
CA GLY A 181 21.88 -14.81 11.38
C GLY A 181 20.57 -15.19 12.04
N VAL A 182 20.67 -15.61 13.31
CA VAL A 182 19.54 -15.75 14.23
C VAL A 182 19.82 -14.86 15.43
N GLU A 183 18.82 -14.09 15.87
CA GLU A 183 18.90 -13.22 17.02
C GLU A 183 17.60 -13.32 17.83
N VAL A 184 17.74 -13.49 19.14
CA VAL A 184 16.63 -13.44 20.08
C VAL A 184 16.94 -12.36 21.12
N THR A 185 15.99 -11.47 21.37
CA THR A 185 16.10 -10.37 22.34
C THR A 185 14.90 -10.34 23.28
N GLY A 186 15.06 -9.72 24.44
CA GLY A 186 13.99 -9.59 25.42
C GLY A 186 13.70 -10.86 26.20
N LEU A 187 14.64 -11.80 26.25
CA LEU A 187 14.56 -12.97 27.12
C LEU A 187 14.60 -12.54 28.59
N PRO A 188 13.93 -13.26 29.50
CA PRO A 188 14.05 -13.04 30.94
C PRO A 188 15.49 -13.16 31.42
N LYS A 189 15.85 -12.38 32.44
CA LYS A 189 17.18 -12.47 33.04
C LYS A 189 17.40 -13.89 33.61
N GLY A 190 18.52 -14.51 33.20
CA GLY A 190 18.86 -15.88 33.59
C GLY A 190 18.09 -16.97 32.84
N ALA A 191 17.52 -16.63 31.68
CA ALA A 191 16.97 -17.66 30.78
C ALA A 191 18.03 -18.68 30.39
N ASP A 192 17.59 -19.94 30.27
CA ASP A 192 18.43 -21.04 29.81
C ASP A 192 18.91 -20.84 28.35
N ASP A 193 19.86 -21.65 27.94
CA ASP A 193 20.39 -21.66 26.57
C ASP A 193 19.29 -22.00 25.55
N LEU A 194 19.45 -21.49 24.33
CA LEU A 194 18.58 -21.77 23.20
C LEU A 194 19.29 -22.71 22.23
N ASP A 195 18.62 -23.75 21.78
CA ASP A 195 19.17 -24.73 20.87
C ASP A 195 18.58 -24.65 19.46
N VAL A 196 19.45 -24.71 18.45
CA VAL A 196 19.02 -24.77 17.05
C VAL A 196 19.32 -26.17 16.51
N PHE A 197 18.30 -26.79 15.94
CA PHE A 197 18.38 -28.12 15.33
C PHE A 197 18.11 -28.01 13.83
N ASP A 198 18.78 -28.83 13.05
CA ASP A 198 18.53 -28.98 11.61
C ASP A 198 17.28 -29.82 11.31
N ALA A 199 17.07 -30.10 10.01
CA ALA A 199 15.94 -30.89 9.53
C ALA A 199 15.97 -32.36 10.01
N GLU A 200 17.17 -32.90 10.28
CA GLU A 200 17.39 -34.23 10.79
C GLU A 200 17.29 -34.34 12.33
N GLY A 201 17.10 -33.17 12.99
CA GLY A 201 17.06 -33.07 14.46
C GLY A 201 18.45 -33.06 15.11
N THR A 202 19.51 -32.81 14.35
CA THR A 202 20.88 -32.70 14.86
C THR A 202 21.06 -31.28 15.43
N LEU A 203 21.70 -31.19 16.62
CA LEU A 203 22.04 -29.91 17.22
C LEU A 203 23.11 -29.19 16.39
N VAL A 204 22.72 -28.06 15.79
CA VAL A 204 23.61 -27.21 14.97
C VAL A 204 24.35 -26.20 15.84
N LYS A 205 23.62 -25.60 16.82
CA LYS A 205 24.20 -24.55 17.67
C LYS A 205 23.38 -24.35 18.94
N THR A 206 24.11 -24.09 20.04
CA THR A 206 23.52 -23.53 21.26
C THR A 206 23.86 -22.04 21.37
N LEU A 207 22.85 -21.21 21.59
CA LEU A 207 22.97 -19.77 21.78
C LEU A 207 22.80 -19.47 23.28
N ARG A 208 23.75 -18.73 23.86
CA ARG A 208 23.72 -18.34 25.28
C ARG A 208 23.25 -16.91 25.41
N PRO A 209 22.18 -16.65 26.18
CA PRO A 209 21.75 -15.30 26.48
C PRO A 209 22.81 -14.54 27.27
N ASP A 210 23.05 -13.29 26.89
CA ASP A 210 23.88 -12.36 27.66
C ASP A 210 23.10 -11.75 28.86
N ALA A 211 23.75 -10.91 29.63
CA ALA A 211 23.15 -10.24 30.80
C ALA A 211 21.97 -9.32 30.44
N SER A 212 21.83 -8.93 29.16
CA SER A 212 20.72 -8.11 28.65
C SER A 212 19.54 -8.95 28.14
N GLY A 213 19.62 -10.28 28.16
CA GLY A 213 18.64 -11.20 27.60
C GLY A 213 18.67 -11.27 26.08
N ARG A 214 19.87 -11.09 25.49
CA ARG A 214 20.11 -11.21 24.05
C ARG A 214 20.96 -12.45 23.75
N ALA A 215 20.52 -13.25 22.77
CA ALA A 215 21.27 -14.36 22.23
C ALA A 215 21.35 -14.24 20.70
N SER A 216 22.52 -14.47 20.10
CA SER A 216 22.67 -14.38 18.65
C SER A 216 23.76 -15.31 18.12
N ALA A 217 23.59 -15.81 16.91
CA ALA A 217 24.61 -16.58 16.20
C ALA A 217 24.44 -16.46 14.69
N THR A 218 25.52 -16.71 13.95
CA THR A 218 25.49 -17.01 12.53
C THR A 218 25.53 -18.54 12.36
N LEU A 219 24.59 -19.05 11.57
CA LEU A 219 24.41 -20.48 11.29
C LEU A 219 24.83 -20.78 9.84
N PRO A 220 25.24 -22.01 9.53
CA PRO A 220 25.82 -22.34 8.23
C PRO A 220 24.84 -22.29 7.07
N GLY A 221 23.58 -22.51 7.31
CA GLY A 221 22.55 -22.63 6.27
C GLY A 221 22.64 -23.92 5.46
N GLU A 222 21.53 -24.34 4.90
CA GLU A 222 21.45 -25.55 4.09
C GLU A 222 20.81 -25.33 2.73
N VAL A 223 21.07 -26.26 1.80
CA VAL A 223 20.24 -26.41 0.60
C VAL A 223 18.98 -27.13 1.03
N HIS A 224 17.83 -26.48 0.92
CA HIS A 224 16.55 -27.07 1.30
C HIS A 224 16.37 -28.47 0.72
N ARG A 225 16.28 -29.46 1.58
CA ARG A 225 15.73 -30.76 1.23
C ARG A 225 14.27 -30.77 1.71
N ASP A 226 13.39 -30.83 0.76
CA ASP A 226 11.97 -31.21 0.86
C ASP A 226 11.16 -30.70 2.07
N ALA A 227 11.25 -29.40 2.36
CA ALA A 227 10.30 -28.72 3.23
C ALA A 227 10.25 -29.22 4.70
N VAL A 228 11.28 -29.83 5.20
CA VAL A 228 11.42 -30.14 6.63
C VAL A 228 12.00 -28.90 7.32
N PRO A 229 11.33 -28.36 8.33
CA PRO A 229 11.81 -27.13 8.98
C PRO A 229 12.99 -27.40 9.91
N TRP A 230 13.86 -26.40 10.04
CA TRP A 230 14.75 -26.28 11.19
C TRP A 230 13.95 -25.85 12.43
N ARG A 231 14.51 -26.05 13.59
CA ARG A 231 13.85 -25.77 14.86
C ARG A 231 14.77 -24.95 15.78
N LEU A 232 14.35 -23.76 16.14
CA LEU A 232 14.90 -22.98 17.25
C LEU A 232 14.07 -23.31 18.51
N HIS A 233 14.69 -23.97 19.47
CA HIS A 233 14.08 -24.27 20.78
C HIS A 233 14.31 -23.09 21.72
N LEU A 234 13.23 -22.56 22.26
CA LEU A 234 13.21 -21.47 23.23
C LEU A 234 12.85 -22.02 24.61
N PRO A 235 13.61 -21.69 25.66
CA PRO A 235 13.30 -22.13 27.01
C PRO A 235 12.02 -21.47 27.54
N VAL A 236 11.63 -20.34 26.97
CA VAL A 236 10.41 -19.60 27.32
C VAL A 236 9.83 -18.92 26.09
N GLN A 237 8.52 -18.90 25.95
CA GLN A 237 7.84 -18.26 24.81
C GLN A 237 7.72 -16.74 24.99
N ARG A 238 8.85 -16.09 25.22
CA ARG A 238 8.95 -14.64 25.38
C ARG A 238 10.12 -14.07 24.59
N GLY A 239 9.96 -12.85 24.14
CA GLY A 239 11.02 -12.10 23.44
C GLY A 239 10.71 -11.88 21.97
N THR A 240 11.69 -11.35 21.27
CA THR A 240 11.61 -11.03 19.85
C THR A 240 12.62 -11.88 19.10
N VAL A 241 12.16 -12.68 18.15
CA VAL A 241 12.99 -13.56 17.32
C VAL A 241 13.14 -12.93 15.93
N GLU A 242 14.39 -12.78 15.51
CA GLU A 242 14.76 -12.36 14.15
C GLU A 242 15.63 -13.43 13.49
N ILE A 243 15.29 -13.80 12.26
CA ILE A 243 15.95 -14.83 11.47
C ILE A 243 16.13 -14.31 10.05
N ASP A 244 17.38 -14.26 9.57
CA ASP A 244 17.68 -13.86 8.19
C ASP A 244 17.02 -14.80 7.18
N GLY A 245 16.37 -14.23 6.18
CA GLY A 245 15.60 -14.95 5.18
C GLY A 245 14.18 -15.36 5.62
N VAL A 246 13.82 -15.16 6.90
CA VAL A 246 12.47 -15.41 7.44
C VAL A 246 11.85 -14.11 7.91
N THR A 247 12.42 -13.44 8.89
CA THR A 247 11.90 -12.18 9.45
C THR A 247 12.70 -10.95 9.03
N ARG A 248 13.89 -11.15 8.50
CA ARG A 248 14.76 -10.13 7.91
C ARG A 248 15.15 -10.55 6.50
N TRP A 249 15.12 -9.64 5.55
CA TRP A 249 15.46 -9.92 4.15
C TRP A 249 16.18 -8.74 3.50
N ASP A 250 17.00 -9.04 2.51
CA ASP A 250 17.69 -8.06 1.70
C ASP A 250 16.81 -7.53 0.57
N ALA A 251 17.16 -6.37 0.01
CA ALA A 251 16.38 -5.74 -1.04
C ALA A 251 16.24 -6.59 -2.34
N GLY A 252 17.15 -7.55 -2.56
CA GLY A 252 17.15 -8.46 -3.70
C GLY A 252 16.43 -9.79 -3.44
N ASP A 253 16.04 -10.07 -2.21
CA ASP A 253 15.34 -11.31 -1.90
C ASP A 253 13.96 -11.33 -2.55
N LEU A 254 13.57 -12.54 -2.99
CA LEU A 254 12.22 -12.76 -3.51
C LEU A 254 11.19 -12.39 -2.44
N TYR A 255 10.54 -11.33 -2.71
CA TYR A 255 9.50 -10.83 -1.88
C TYR A 255 8.17 -11.48 -2.22
N PRO A 256 7.38 -11.75 -1.24
CA PRO A 256 7.66 -11.55 0.18
C PRO A 256 8.31 -12.77 0.80
N ASN A 257 9.35 -12.55 1.54
CA ASN A 257 9.73 -13.53 2.53
C ASN A 257 8.67 -13.47 3.61
N LEU A 258 7.75 -14.40 3.54
CA LEU A 258 6.73 -14.53 4.56
C LEU A 258 7.42 -14.96 5.84
N ALA A 259 7.23 -14.22 6.92
CA ALA A 259 7.70 -14.63 8.25
C ALA A 259 6.86 -15.82 8.74
N CYS A 260 6.91 -16.93 7.99
CA CYS A 260 6.14 -18.14 8.23
C CYS A 260 6.90 -19.11 9.09
N TRP A 261 6.28 -19.50 10.18
CA TRP A 261 6.81 -20.44 11.16
C TRP A 261 5.66 -21.19 11.86
N THR A 262 5.98 -22.20 12.64
CA THR A 262 5.02 -22.89 13.51
C THR A 262 5.72 -23.34 14.78
N PRO A 263 5.05 -23.35 15.95
CA PRO A 263 5.61 -23.97 17.17
C PRO A 263 5.57 -25.50 17.14
N ARG A 264 5.04 -26.12 16.07
CA ARG A 264 4.86 -27.58 15.97
C ARG A 264 5.40 -28.10 14.66
N ALA A 265 6.57 -28.70 14.63
CA ALA A 265 7.20 -29.23 13.41
C ALA A 265 6.25 -30.10 12.55
N PRO A 266 5.41 -31.01 13.11
CA PRO A 266 4.46 -31.78 12.31
C PRO A 266 3.40 -30.94 11.59
N SER A 267 3.14 -29.70 12.03
CA SER A 267 2.17 -28.81 11.38
C SER A 267 2.78 -28.03 10.21
N PHE A 268 4.09 -28.06 10.07
CA PHE A 268 4.79 -27.34 9.01
C PHE A 268 4.44 -27.89 7.62
N PHE A 269 4.33 -26.98 6.64
CA PHE A 269 4.22 -27.33 5.23
C PHE A 269 4.91 -26.26 4.35
N PRO A 270 5.41 -26.60 3.14
CA PRO A 270 6.07 -25.65 2.25
C PRO A 270 5.06 -24.73 1.60
N LEU A 271 4.78 -23.58 2.23
CA LEU A 271 3.74 -22.66 1.81
C LEU A 271 3.80 -22.30 0.32
N LEU A 272 4.99 -21.98 -0.20
CA LEU A 272 5.13 -21.54 -1.59
C LEU A 272 4.76 -22.64 -2.61
N LYS A 273 4.88 -23.91 -2.28
CA LYS A 273 4.47 -25.03 -3.15
C LYS A 273 2.96 -24.97 -3.41
N TYR A 274 2.18 -24.59 -2.40
CA TYR A 274 0.73 -24.54 -2.43
C TYR A 274 0.18 -23.14 -2.77
N ARG A 275 1.03 -22.22 -3.19
CA ARG A 275 0.60 -20.92 -3.68
C ARG A 275 -0.23 -21.09 -4.96
N TRP A 276 -1.30 -20.32 -5.07
CA TRP A 276 -2.17 -20.30 -6.25
C TRP A 276 -1.36 -20.16 -7.55
N ILE A 277 -1.59 -21.03 -8.54
CA ILE A 277 -0.77 -21.11 -9.74
C ILE A 277 -1.38 -20.46 -10.98
N LEU A 278 -2.57 -19.86 -10.86
CA LEU A 278 -3.24 -19.14 -11.95
C LEU A 278 -3.41 -17.66 -11.62
N THR A 279 -3.24 -16.80 -12.61
CA THR A 279 -3.65 -15.38 -12.53
C THR A 279 -4.14 -14.90 -13.90
N PRO A 280 -5.07 -13.93 -13.89
CA PRO A 280 -5.77 -13.38 -12.74
C PRO A 280 -6.73 -14.40 -12.14
N TYR A 281 -7.16 -14.18 -10.90
CA TYR A 281 -8.09 -15.11 -10.22
C TYR A 281 -9.47 -15.09 -10.87
N HIS A 282 -9.91 -13.93 -11.31
CA HIS A 282 -11.20 -13.73 -11.94
C HIS A 282 -11.11 -12.69 -13.05
N ARG A 283 -11.83 -12.92 -14.15
CA ARG A 283 -12.09 -11.93 -15.22
C ARG A 283 -13.56 -11.90 -15.57
N THR A 284 -14.10 -10.69 -15.62
CA THR A 284 -15.41 -10.44 -16.24
C THR A 284 -15.17 -9.67 -17.52
N VAL A 285 -15.74 -10.17 -18.61
CA VAL A 285 -15.69 -9.54 -19.93
C VAL A 285 -17.11 -9.32 -20.45
N TYR A 286 -17.25 -8.36 -21.36
CA TYR A 286 -18.50 -7.99 -21.98
C TYR A 286 -18.34 -8.08 -23.50
N GLY A 287 -19.36 -8.49 -24.20
CA GLY A 287 -19.35 -8.55 -25.65
C GLY A 287 -20.77 -8.50 -26.22
N LYS A 288 -20.91 -8.06 -27.49
CA LYS A 288 -22.19 -8.17 -28.19
C LYS A 288 -22.54 -9.63 -28.37
N PRO A 289 -23.83 -9.99 -28.39
CA PRO A 289 -24.27 -11.37 -28.65
C PRO A 289 -23.57 -11.98 -29.89
N GLY A 290 -22.92 -13.14 -29.70
CA GLY A 290 -22.17 -13.82 -30.76
C GLY A 290 -20.79 -13.25 -31.07
N GLU A 291 -20.36 -12.20 -30.38
CA GLU A 291 -19.02 -11.63 -30.53
C GLU A 291 -17.96 -12.60 -29.98
N ARG A 292 -16.92 -12.86 -30.77
CA ARG A 292 -15.80 -13.69 -30.35
C ARG A 292 -14.72 -12.84 -29.68
N GLY A 293 -14.22 -13.35 -28.53
CA GLY A 293 -13.17 -12.72 -27.77
C GLY A 293 -12.10 -13.69 -27.31
N GLU A 294 -10.99 -13.14 -26.88
CA GLU A 294 -9.89 -13.90 -26.26
C GLU A 294 -9.54 -13.26 -24.91
N ILE A 295 -9.15 -14.10 -23.96
CA ILE A 295 -8.66 -13.65 -22.65
C ILE A 295 -7.47 -14.50 -22.24
N ALA A 296 -6.39 -13.82 -21.79
CA ALA A 296 -5.17 -14.46 -21.36
C ALA A 296 -5.17 -14.69 -19.85
N PHE A 297 -4.68 -15.86 -19.46
CA PHE A 297 -4.33 -16.23 -18.09
C PHE A 297 -2.85 -16.62 -18.02
N GLN A 298 -2.23 -16.49 -16.87
CA GLN A 298 -0.87 -16.91 -16.61
C GLN A 298 -0.87 -18.14 -15.70
N VAL A 299 -0.17 -19.18 -16.13
CA VAL A 299 0.14 -20.36 -15.30
C VAL A 299 1.52 -20.16 -14.69
N HIS A 300 1.66 -20.37 -13.40
CA HIS A 300 2.89 -20.11 -12.65
C HIS A 300 3.46 -21.38 -12.03
N ASN A 301 4.77 -21.56 -12.11
CA ASN A 301 5.46 -22.56 -11.31
C ASN A 301 6.09 -21.91 -10.06
N ASN A 302 5.62 -22.29 -8.89
CA ASN A 302 6.16 -21.82 -7.60
C ASN A 302 7.22 -22.75 -7.01
N SER A 303 7.37 -23.93 -7.60
CA SER A 303 8.29 -24.99 -7.12
C SER A 303 9.75 -24.64 -7.38
N PRO A 304 10.69 -25.20 -6.62
CA PRO A 304 12.13 -25.05 -6.87
C PRO A 304 12.62 -25.81 -8.11
N GLY A 305 11.86 -26.79 -8.60
CA GLY A 305 12.13 -27.60 -9.80
C GLY A 305 11.20 -27.29 -10.96
N GLU A 306 11.38 -28.00 -12.07
CA GLU A 306 10.43 -28.02 -13.17
C GLU A 306 9.14 -28.70 -12.74
N THR A 307 8.00 -28.24 -13.23
CA THR A 307 6.69 -28.87 -12.99
C THR A 307 5.85 -28.90 -14.27
N THR A 308 5.05 -29.95 -14.38
CA THR A 308 4.03 -30.08 -15.42
C THR A 308 2.68 -29.78 -14.80
N VAL A 309 1.88 -28.98 -15.49
CA VAL A 309 0.53 -28.59 -15.05
C VAL A 309 -0.47 -28.98 -16.12
N ASP A 310 -1.46 -29.78 -15.74
CA ASP A 310 -2.59 -30.11 -16.57
C ASP A 310 -3.67 -29.02 -16.43
N LEU A 311 -4.25 -28.61 -17.56
CA LEU A 311 -5.25 -27.57 -17.66
C LEU A 311 -6.55 -28.13 -18.20
N ALA A 312 -7.67 -27.76 -17.60
CA ALA A 312 -9.00 -28.15 -18.04
C ALA A 312 -10.01 -27.02 -17.81
N LEU A 313 -11.10 -27.06 -18.55
CA LEU A 313 -12.26 -26.19 -18.33
C LEU A 313 -13.29 -26.92 -17.49
N GLU A 314 -13.86 -26.24 -16.51
CA GLU A 314 -14.97 -26.69 -15.69
C GLU A 314 -16.13 -25.67 -15.79
N PHE A 315 -17.34 -26.17 -15.93
CA PHE A 315 -18.53 -25.35 -16.05
C PHE A 315 -19.42 -25.58 -14.84
N PRO A 316 -19.66 -24.51 -14.00
CA PRO A 316 -20.56 -24.63 -12.85
C PRO A 316 -22.03 -24.89 -13.29
N ASP A 317 -22.37 -24.45 -14.49
CA ASP A 317 -23.67 -24.65 -15.13
C ASP A 317 -23.51 -25.47 -16.42
N ALA A 318 -24.40 -25.28 -17.36
CA ALA A 318 -24.31 -25.93 -18.67
C ALA A 318 -23.02 -25.52 -19.42
N GLU A 319 -22.39 -26.48 -20.06
CA GLU A 319 -21.24 -26.25 -20.94
C GLU A 319 -21.62 -25.31 -22.10
N TRP A 320 -20.68 -24.46 -22.47
CA TRP A 320 -20.83 -23.47 -23.53
C TRP A 320 -19.52 -23.33 -24.31
N PRO A 321 -19.53 -22.78 -25.55
CA PRO A 321 -18.35 -22.76 -26.41
C PRO A 321 -17.22 -21.88 -25.79
N VAL A 322 -16.20 -22.55 -25.26
CA VAL A 322 -14.93 -21.98 -24.84
C VAL A 322 -13.80 -22.91 -25.27
N GLU A 323 -12.80 -22.37 -25.91
CA GLU A 323 -11.64 -23.13 -26.34
C GLU A 323 -10.40 -22.73 -25.49
N LEU A 324 -9.70 -23.72 -24.99
CA LEU A 324 -8.43 -23.56 -24.29
C LEU A 324 -7.28 -23.79 -25.28
N SER A 325 -6.33 -22.85 -25.31
CA SER A 325 -5.18 -22.88 -26.23
C SER A 325 -4.25 -24.10 -26.04
N THR A 326 -4.17 -24.63 -24.82
CA THR A 326 -3.41 -25.85 -24.52
C THR A 326 -3.93 -26.54 -23.26
N GLY A 327 -4.00 -27.85 -23.25
CA GLY A 327 -4.40 -28.65 -22.08
C GLY A 327 -3.26 -29.00 -21.12
N ARG A 328 -2.01 -28.66 -21.47
CA ARG A 328 -0.83 -28.96 -20.65
C ARG A 328 0.30 -27.96 -20.86
N VAL A 329 0.96 -27.59 -19.79
CA VAL A 329 2.16 -26.76 -19.82
C VAL A 329 3.29 -27.38 -18.98
N VAL A 330 4.54 -27.21 -19.43
CA VAL A 330 5.75 -27.60 -18.68
C VAL A 330 6.52 -26.33 -18.34
N LEU A 331 6.75 -26.07 -17.07
CA LEU A 331 7.31 -24.82 -16.59
C LEU A 331 8.58 -25.08 -15.79
N ALA A 332 9.68 -24.47 -16.17
CA ALA A 332 10.87 -24.40 -15.35
C ALA A 332 10.60 -23.66 -14.03
N SER A 333 11.45 -23.91 -13.04
CA SER A 333 11.34 -23.26 -11.71
C SER A 333 11.14 -21.73 -11.83
N LYS A 334 10.15 -21.20 -11.12
CA LYS A 334 9.86 -19.74 -11.03
C LYS A 334 9.48 -19.09 -12.38
N ARG A 335 9.10 -19.87 -13.38
CA ARG A 335 8.61 -19.38 -14.67
C ARG A 335 7.10 -19.37 -14.72
N SER A 336 6.59 -18.56 -15.66
CA SER A 336 5.16 -18.47 -15.98
C SER A 336 4.98 -18.56 -17.49
N GLN A 337 3.82 -19.08 -17.88
CA GLN A 337 3.41 -19.18 -19.28
C GLN A 337 1.98 -18.68 -19.46
N GLU A 338 1.76 -17.92 -20.52
CA GLU A 338 0.44 -17.48 -20.91
C GLU A 338 -0.35 -18.61 -21.57
N VAL A 339 -1.63 -18.71 -21.21
CA VAL A 339 -2.64 -19.57 -21.84
C VAL A 339 -3.86 -18.72 -22.17
N VAL A 340 -4.50 -19.00 -23.31
CA VAL A 340 -5.57 -18.18 -23.84
C VAL A 340 -6.86 -18.98 -23.85
N LEU A 341 -7.93 -18.38 -23.37
CA LEU A 341 -9.30 -18.84 -23.56
C LEU A 341 -9.96 -18.04 -24.69
N ARG A 342 -10.48 -18.73 -25.71
CA ARG A 342 -11.31 -18.16 -26.75
C ARG A 342 -12.77 -18.45 -26.46
N TYR A 343 -13.61 -17.45 -26.55
CA TYR A 343 -15.02 -17.58 -26.20
C TYR A 343 -15.92 -16.85 -27.21
N GLU A 344 -17.19 -17.17 -27.19
CA GLU A 344 -18.23 -16.42 -27.86
C GLU A 344 -19.19 -15.83 -26.82
N ALA A 345 -19.48 -14.54 -26.94
CA ALA A 345 -20.38 -13.85 -26.01
C ALA A 345 -21.79 -14.43 -26.09
N PRO A 346 -22.48 -14.62 -24.94
CA PRO A 346 -23.81 -15.26 -24.94
C PRO A 346 -24.88 -14.38 -25.57
N ALA A 347 -26.05 -14.95 -25.78
CA ALA A 347 -27.25 -14.23 -26.20
C ALA A 347 -27.58 -13.11 -25.15
N GLU A 348 -28.40 -12.13 -25.57
CA GLU A 348 -28.80 -11.00 -24.73
C GLU A 348 -29.28 -11.45 -23.34
N ALA A 349 -28.95 -10.62 -22.34
CA ALA A 349 -29.26 -10.78 -20.90
C ALA A 349 -28.70 -12.04 -20.23
N GLN A 350 -27.85 -12.82 -20.90
CA GLN A 350 -27.23 -14.00 -20.32
C GLN A 350 -25.83 -13.70 -19.77
N THR A 351 -25.47 -14.46 -18.76
CA THR A 351 -24.11 -14.54 -18.20
C THR A 351 -23.64 -15.98 -18.31
N ARG A 352 -22.41 -16.18 -18.76
CA ARG A 352 -21.77 -17.50 -18.84
C ARG A 352 -20.54 -17.50 -17.95
N VAL A 353 -20.33 -18.60 -17.26
CA VAL A 353 -19.18 -18.79 -16.35
C VAL A 353 -18.46 -20.08 -16.75
N CYS A 354 -17.13 -20.02 -16.74
CA CYS A 354 -16.31 -21.21 -16.73
C CYS A 354 -15.09 -21.01 -15.84
N HIS A 355 -14.55 -22.09 -15.31
CA HIS A 355 -13.32 -22.11 -14.55
C HIS A 355 -12.21 -22.74 -15.38
N LEU A 356 -11.08 -22.04 -15.52
CA LEU A 356 -9.84 -22.65 -15.95
C LEU A 356 -9.22 -23.32 -14.72
N ARG A 357 -9.19 -24.64 -14.69
CA ARG A 357 -8.55 -25.44 -13.64
C ARG A 357 -7.12 -25.75 -14.02
N ALA A 358 -6.21 -25.65 -13.07
CA ALA A 358 -4.81 -26.03 -13.19
C ALA A 358 -4.44 -27.02 -12.09
N THR A 359 -3.87 -28.17 -12.49
CA THR A 359 -3.51 -29.28 -11.60
C THR A 359 -2.05 -29.66 -11.82
N PRO A 360 -1.14 -29.48 -10.83
CA PRO A 360 0.21 -30.00 -10.93
C PRO A 360 0.21 -31.53 -10.98
N THR A 361 1.00 -32.10 -11.88
CA THR A 361 1.04 -33.56 -12.05
C THR A 361 1.75 -34.29 -10.90
N ASP A 362 2.59 -33.59 -10.14
CA ASP A 362 3.29 -34.12 -8.97
C ASP A 362 2.44 -34.12 -7.69
N ASP A 363 1.34 -33.36 -7.67
CA ASP A 363 0.35 -33.38 -6.58
C ASP A 363 -1.07 -33.15 -7.16
N PRO A 364 -1.71 -34.19 -7.75
CA PRO A 364 -3.03 -34.05 -8.34
C PRO A 364 -4.14 -33.73 -7.33
N SER A 365 -3.89 -33.86 -6.05
CA SER A 365 -4.84 -33.46 -4.99
C SER A 365 -4.90 -31.93 -4.79
N PHE A 366 -3.89 -31.21 -5.25
CA PHE A 366 -3.85 -29.75 -5.20
C PHE A 366 -4.22 -29.17 -6.56
N THR A 367 -5.35 -28.45 -6.61
CA THR A 367 -5.82 -27.76 -7.82
C THR A 367 -6.09 -26.29 -7.52
N THR A 368 -5.81 -25.44 -8.51
CA THR A 368 -6.23 -24.03 -8.48
C THR A 368 -7.07 -23.71 -9.71
N TYR A 369 -7.86 -22.65 -9.64
CA TYR A 369 -8.70 -22.26 -10.77
C TYR A 369 -8.79 -20.75 -10.91
N SER A 370 -9.05 -20.30 -12.13
CA SER A 370 -9.40 -18.90 -12.44
C SER A 370 -10.75 -18.85 -13.10
N THR A 371 -11.59 -17.91 -12.71
CA THR A 371 -12.95 -17.79 -13.21
C THR A 371 -13.03 -16.78 -14.35
N LEU A 372 -13.58 -17.20 -15.48
CA LEU A 372 -14.01 -16.34 -16.56
C LEU A 372 -15.54 -16.19 -16.51
N THR A 373 -15.99 -14.94 -16.42
CA THR A 373 -17.40 -14.57 -16.55
C THR A 373 -17.58 -13.75 -17.82
N VAL A 374 -18.41 -14.21 -18.74
CA VAL A 374 -18.74 -13.50 -19.99
C VAL A 374 -20.19 -13.02 -19.91
N LYS A 375 -20.42 -11.73 -20.13
CA LYS A 375 -21.74 -11.10 -20.10
C LYS A 375 -22.07 -10.51 -21.46
N ALA A 376 -23.33 -10.71 -21.89
CA ALA A 376 -23.85 -10.04 -23.08
C ALA A 376 -23.99 -8.54 -22.82
N GLY A 377 -23.65 -7.74 -23.84
CA GLY A 377 -23.78 -6.27 -23.80
C GLY A 377 -22.46 -5.53 -23.68
N THR A 378 -22.55 -4.25 -23.39
CA THR A 378 -21.41 -3.37 -23.16
C THR A 378 -21.02 -3.38 -21.68
N ALA A 379 -19.74 -3.15 -21.40
CA ALA A 379 -19.30 -2.91 -20.04
C ALA A 379 -20.12 -1.77 -19.41
N PRO A 380 -20.43 -1.85 -18.12
CA PRO A 380 -21.10 -0.75 -17.44
C PRO A 380 -20.31 0.54 -17.65
N ALA A 381 -21.03 1.65 -17.93
CA ALA A 381 -20.43 2.96 -17.94
C ALA A 381 -19.81 3.28 -16.55
N ALA A 382 -18.86 4.19 -16.54
CA ALA A 382 -18.19 4.61 -15.33
C ALA A 382 -19.20 4.99 -14.25
N LYS A 383 -19.12 4.31 -13.12
CA LYS A 383 -20.13 4.35 -12.07
C LYS A 383 -19.88 5.49 -11.10
N SER A 384 -20.91 6.25 -10.75
CA SER A 384 -20.89 7.11 -9.55
C SER A 384 -20.63 6.27 -8.31
N LEU A 385 -19.82 6.80 -7.43
CA LEU A 385 -19.41 6.13 -6.19
C LEU A 385 -19.91 6.93 -4.99
N ASP A 386 -20.61 6.24 -4.11
CA ASP A 386 -20.94 6.82 -2.81
C ASP A 386 -19.67 6.93 -1.96
N VAL A 387 -19.41 8.11 -1.42
CA VAL A 387 -18.28 8.33 -0.51
C VAL A 387 -18.78 8.33 0.94
N PRO A 388 -18.05 7.71 1.86
CA PRO A 388 -16.75 7.05 1.70
C PRO A 388 -16.85 5.69 0.98
N ILE A 389 -15.89 5.44 0.09
CA ILE A 389 -15.75 4.17 -0.61
C ILE A 389 -15.06 3.18 0.31
N VAL A 390 -15.78 2.15 0.76
CA VAL A 390 -15.21 1.09 1.59
C VAL A 390 -14.63 0.02 0.68
N LEU A 391 -13.31 -0.15 0.73
CA LEU A 391 -12.63 -1.18 -0.06
C LEU A 391 -12.81 -2.55 0.57
N LYS A 392 -13.10 -3.55 -0.26
CA LYS A 392 -13.14 -4.94 0.16
C LYS A 392 -11.71 -5.52 0.24
N PRO A 393 -11.42 -6.40 1.21
CA PRO A 393 -10.15 -7.11 1.29
C PRO A 393 -9.84 -7.85 -0.02
N TYR A 394 -8.57 -7.81 -0.43
CA TYR A 394 -8.02 -8.59 -1.56
C TYR A 394 -8.73 -8.41 -2.91
N ARG A 395 -9.47 -7.32 -3.15
CA ARG A 395 -10.23 -7.10 -4.39
C ARG A 395 -9.55 -6.07 -5.30
N HIS A 396 -9.46 -6.40 -6.58
CA HIS A 396 -9.09 -5.49 -7.66
C HIS A 396 -10.30 -4.72 -8.18
N GLU A 397 -10.07 -3.77 -9.08
CA GLU A 397 -11.11 -2.94 -9.68
C GLU A 397 -12.26 -3.77 -10.27
N ASN A 398 -11.93 -4.81 -11.02
CA ASN A 398 -12.93 -5.69 -11.63
C ASN A 398 -13.80 -6.41 -10.59
N GLU A 399 -13.19 -6.84 -9.50
CA GLU A 399 -13.85 -7.56 -8.41
C GLU A 399 -14.57 -6.62 -7.44
N GLN A 400 -14.00 -5.42 -7.23
CA GLN A 400 -14.57 -4.40 -6.34
C GLN A 400 -15.79 -3.71 -6.97
N TRP A 401 -15.71 -3.38 -8.25
CA TRP A 401 -16.69 -2.53 -8.93
C TRP A 401 -17.35 -3.16 -10.15
N GLY A 402 -16.91 -4.37 -10.57
CA GLY A 402 -17.33 -4.97 -11.84
C GLY A 402 -16.87 -4.17 -13.06
N TYR A 403 -15.76 -3.45 -12.95
CA TYR A 403 -15.23 -2.50 -13.92
C TYR A 403 -13.73 -2.69 -14.09
N LEU A 404 -13.26 -2.63 -15.32
CA LEU A 404 -11.86 -2.50 -15.68
C LEU A 404 -11.71 -1.22 -16.50
N PRO A 405 -10.67 -0.41 -16.21
CA PRO A 405 -10.37 0.75 -17.04
C PRO A 405 -10.14 0.37 -18.50
N ASP A 406 -10.73 1.11 -19.42
CA ASP A 406 -10.56 0.98 -20.86
C ASP A 406 -9.43 1.87 -21.40
N TYR A 407 -8.58 2.38 -20.51
CA TYR A 407 -7.39 3.18 -20.78
C TYR A 407 -6.14 2.54 -20.13
N PRO A 408 -4.95 2.70 -20.74
CA PRO A 408 -3.74 1.97 -20.33
C PRO A 408 -2.99 2.65 -19.18
N THR A 409 -3.61 2.95 -18.05
CA THR A 409 -2.95 3.59 -16.91
C THR A 409 -2.56 2.59 -15.82
N GLU A 410 -1.47 2.86 -15.11
CA GLU A 410 -1.05 2.18 -13.89
C GLU A 410 -0.92 3.12 -12.69
N SER A 411 -0.94 4.44 -12.91
CA SER A 411 -0.74 5.39 -11.82
C SER A 411 -1.54 6.67 -11.92
N GLN A 412 -1.38 7.49 -12.98
CA GLN A 412 -1.95 8.83 -13.02
C GLN A 412 -2.12 9.35 -14.43
N VAL A 413 -3.04 10.33 -14.61
CA VAL A 413 -3.28 11.08 -15.84
C VAL A 413 -2.83 12.52 -15.68
N TYR A 414 -2.28 13.09 -16.75
CA TYR A 414 -1.88 14.49 -16.87
C TYR A 414 -2.46 15.08 -18.15
N PHE A 415 -2.65 16.38 -18.19
CA PHE A 415 -3.29 17.05 -19.31
C PHE A 415 -2.41 18.16 -19.85
N ASP A 416 -2.22 18.18 -21.17
CA ASP A 416 -1.50 19.22 -21.85
C ASP A 416 -2.32 20.54 -21.95
N PRO A 417 -1.80 21.62 -22.56
CA PRO A 417 -2.53 22.88 -22.71
C PRO A 417 -3.87 22.76 -23.45
N GLU A 418 -4.01 21.82 -24.39
CA GLU A 418 -5.25 21.54 -25.12
C GLU A 418 -6.16 20.55 -24.39
N ASN A 419 -5.84 20.21 -23.15
CA ASN A 419 -6.57 19.24 -22.32
C ASN A 419 -6.56 17.79 -22.87
N ARG A 420 -5.55 17.42 -23.67
CA ARG A 420 -5.36 16.02 -24.11
C ARG A 420 -4.74 15.19 -23.00
N PRO A 421 -5.24 13.97 -22.78
CA PRO A 421 -4.76 13.13 -21.70
C PRO A 421 -3.45 12.43 -22.03
N PHE A 422 -2.54 12.41 -21.06
CA PHE A 422 -1.30 11.65 -21.03
C PHE A 422 -1.29 10.76 -19.81
N VAL A 423 -1.32 9.46 -20.04
CA VAL A 423 -1.51 8.44 -19.00
C VAL A 423 -0.21 7.71 -18.74
N ARG A 424 0.19 7.62 -17.48
CA ARG A 424 1.39 6.89 -17.09
C ARG A 424 1.11 5.39 -17.07
N THR A 425 2.02 4.60 -17.64
CA THR A 425 1.92 3.13 -17.79
C THR A 425 3.24 2.48 -17.38
N GLY A 426 3.58 2.50 -16.09
CA GLY A 426 4.89 1.97 -15.66
C GLY A 426 6.05 2.68 -16.33
N ALA A 427 6.79 2.00 -17.22
CA ALA A 427 7.89 2.58 -18.01
C ALA A 427 7.42 3.30 -19.28
N GLY A 428 6.11 3.35 -19.56
CA GLY A 428 5.52 3.91 -20.76
C GLY A 428 4.76 5.21 -20.53
N LEU A 429 4.34 5.80 -21.65
CA LEU A 429 3.44 6.94 -21.70
C LEU A 429 2.42 6.68 -22.82
N ALA A 430 1.14 6.73 -22.50
CA ALA A 430 0.07 6.62 -23.47
C ALA A 430 -0.66 7.94 -23.62
N THR A 431 -1.13 8.23 -24.84
CA THR A 431 -1.98 9.38 -25.14
C THR A 431 -3.00 9.00 -26.19
N TRP A 432 -4.16 9.66 -26.15
CA TRP A 432 -5.24 9.42 -27.10
C TRP A 432 -4.93 10.08 -28.45
N ARG A 433 -4.99 9.30 -29.54
CA ARG A 433 -4.76 9.75 -30.91
C ARG A 433 -5.57 8.92 -31.89
N ASP A 434 -6.09 9.56 -32.92
CA ASP A 434 -6.77 8.90 -34.02
C ASP A 434 -7.82 7.87 -33.57
N GLY A 435 -8.56 8.21 -32.48
CA GLY A 435 -9.59 7.34 -31.93
C GLY A 435 -9.09 6.14 -31.10
N THR A 436 -7.80 6.13 -30.73
CA THR A 436 -7.23 5.03 -29.93
C THR A 436 -6.13 5.50 -28.97
N TRP A 437 -5.82 4.68 -27.97
CA TRP A 437 -4.67 4.88 -27.10
C TRP A 437 -3.38 4.42 -27.78
N ALA A 438 -2.47 5.38 -28.01
CA ALA A 438 -1.13 5.11 -28.53
C ALA A 438 -0.12 5.13 -27.36
N THR A 439 0.63 4.05 -27.19
CA THR A 439 1.64 3.92 -26.12
C THR A 439 3.05 4.04 -26.67
N CYS A 440 3.86 4.90 -26.04
CA CYS A 440 5.29 4.99 -26.25
C CYS A 440 6.03 4.29 -25.10
N GLU A 441 6.81 3.27 -25.40
CA GLU A 441 7.71 2.62 -24.44
C GLU A 441 8.98 3.46 -24.29
N LEU A 442 9.09 4.19 -23.18
CA LEU A 442 10.14 5.19 -22.94
C LEU A 442 11.54 4.58 -22.87
N ARG A 443 11.66 3.34 -22.37
CA ARG A 443 12.95 2.66 -22.28
C ARG A 443 13.58 2.44 -23.63
N THR A 444 12.82 1.94 -24.60
CA THR A 444 13.28 1.74 -25.98
C THR A 444 13.52 3.08 -26.68
N ALA A 445 12.62 4.04 -26.51
CA ALA A 445 12.78 5.38 -27.10
C ALA A 445 14.05 6.11 -26.63
N VAL A 446 14.49 5.87 -25.39
CA VAL A 446 15.66 6.52 -24.79
C VAL A 446 16.97 5.75 -25.06
N ARG A 447 16.96 4.41 -24.94
CA ARG A 447 18.17 3.58 -25.08
C ARG A 447 18.89 3.73 -26.43
N SER A 448 18.13 3.86 -27.50
CA SER A 448 18.69 4.03 -28.85
C SER A 448 19.40 5.37 -29.06
N ARG A 449 19.22 6.35 -28.15
CA ARG A 449 19.70 7.73 -28.33
C ARG A 449 20.71 8.19 -27.30
N VAL A 450 20.83 7.49 -26.21
CA VAL A 450 21.69 7.86 -25.07
C VAL A 450 22.50 6.68 -24.58
N PRO A 451 23.72 6.47 -25.09
CA PRO A 451 24.58 5.35 -24.70
C PRO A 451 24.75 5.17 -23.19
N PRO A 452 24.80 6.23 -22.33
CA PRO A 452 24.89 6.09 -20.88
C PRO A 452 23.73 5.32 -20.23
N PHE A 453 22.63 5.11 -20.95
CA PHE A 453 21.46 4.36 -20.45
C PHE A 453 21.44 2.89 -20.91
N GLU A 454 22.38 2.47 -21.74
CA GLU A 454 22.52 1.06 -22.14
C GLU A 454 22.91 0.19 -20.95
N GLY A 455 22.27 -0.99 -20.84
CA GLY A 455 22.62 -2.01 -19.86
C GLY A 455 22.27 -1.71 -18.40
N THR A 456 21.69 -0.54 -18.10
CA THR A 456 21.31 -0.16 -16.73
C THR A 456 19.81 -0.26 -16.51
N SER A 457 19.37 -0.38 -15.25
CA SER A 457 17.95 -0.33 -14.93
C SER A 457 17.40 1.08 -15.21
N PHE A 458 16.29 1.11 -15.94
CA PHE A 458 15.62 2.34 -16.30
C PHE A 458 14.54 2.67 -15.31
N GLY A 459 14.49 3.91 -14.83
CA GLY A 459 13.45 4.40 -13.95
C GLY A 459 12.90 5.74 -14.43
N VAL A 460 11.67 6.03 -14.06
CA VAL A 460 11.06 7.35 -14.24
C VAL A 460 10.81 7.92 -12.86
N PRO A 461 11.77 8.68 -12.31
CA PRO A 461 11.63 9.28 -10.99
C PRO A 461 10.47 10.27 -11.00
N CYS A 462 9.84 10.50 -9.89
CA CYS A 462 8.69 11.37 -9.66
C CYS A 462 7.43 11.11 -10.52
N SER A 463 7.42 10.21 -11.46
CA SER A 463 6.28 9.78 -12.29
C SER A 463 5.43 10.92 -12.92
N LYS A 464 5.89 12.16 -12.91
CA LYS A 464 5.19 13.34 -13.43
C LYS A 464 5.37 13.48 -14.94
N VAL A 465 4.34 14.03 -15.60
CA VAL A 465 4.39 14.52 -16.98
C VAL A 465 4.17 16.02 -16.92
N ALA A 466 5.06 16.77 -17.54
CA ALA A 466 4.99 18.22 -17.60
C ALA A 466 4.90 18.70 -19.05
N PHE A 467 4.37 19.89 -19.23
CA PHE A 467 4.15 20.50 -20.53
C PHE A 467 4.60 21.96 -20.51
N ASP A 468 5.02 22.47 -21.64
CA ASP A 468 5.15 23.90 -21.83
C ASP A 468 3.91 24.47 -22.57
N ARG A 469 3.98 25.77 -22.89
CA ARG A 469 2.90 26.47 -23.58
C ARG A 469 2.65 25.94 -25.00
N ASP A 470 3.70 25.43 -25.67
CA ASP A 470 3.61 24.90 -27.03
C ASP A 470 3.03 23.45 -27.04
N GLY A 471 2.80 22.86 -25.87
CA GLY A 471 2.32 21.49 -25.75
C GLY A 471 3.41 20.42 -25.85
N ASP A 472 4.67 20.81 -25.85
CA ASP A 472 5.77 19.87 -25.78
C ASP A 472 5.74 19.09 -24.45
N VAL A 473 6.11 17.81 -24.50
CA VAL A 473 6.01 16.87 -23.38
C VAL A 473 7.37 16.67 -22.74
N TYR A 474 7.40 16.72 -21.42
CA TYR A 474 8.62 16.58 -20.63
C TYR A 474 8.47 15.54 -19.52
N LEU A 475 9.50 14.70 -19.36
CA LEU A 475 9.59 13.67 -18.30
C LEU A 475 11.04 13.59 -17.79
N LEU A 476 11.20 13.06 -16.60
CA LEU A 476 12.51 12.69 -16.06
C LEU A 476 12.73 11.19 -16.17
N ALA A 477 13.92 10.79 -16.62
CA ALA A 477 14.37 9.40 -16.63
C ALA A 477 15.66 9.23 -15.84
N THR A 478 15.85 8.06 -15.23
CA THR A 478 17.09 7.69 -14.54
C THR A 478 17.59 6.34 -15.03
N ALA A 479 18.92 6.19 -15.02
CA ALA A 479 19.58 4.93 -15.21
C ALA A 479 20.79 4.86 -14.26
N GLY A 480 20.65 4.08 -13.20
CA GLY A 480 21.61 4.09 -12.08
C GLY A 480 21.69 5.49 -11.45
N SER A 481 22.91 6.03 -11.37
CA SER A 481 23.16 7.38 -10.81
C SER A 481 22.95 8.53 -11.80
N ARG A 482 22.62 8.24 -13.06
CA ARG A 482 22.46 9.24 -14.13
C ARG A 482 21.00 9.60 -14.32
N ALA A 483 20.74 10.84 -14.71
CA ALA A 483 19.40 11.32 -15.04
C ALA A 483 19.40 12.07 -16.36
N ALA A 484 18.26 12.10 -17.02
CA ALA A 484 18.02 12.87 -18.22
C ALA A 484 16.62 13.52 -18.18
N LEU A 485 16.52 14.71 -18.75
CA LEU A 485 15.25 15.30 -19.12
C LEU A 485 14.88 14.78 -20.51
N LEU A 486 13.74 14.12 -20.62
CA LEU A 486 13.16 13.68 -21.87
C LEU A 486 12.28 14.80 -22.42
N HIS A 487 12.35 15.04 -23.72
CA HIS A 487 11.57 16.04 -24.43
C HIS A 487 10.98 15.47 -25.71
N SER A 488 9.72 15.74 -25.93
CA SER A 488 8.98 15.39 -27.13
C SER A 488 8.28 16.63 -27.68
N ALA A 489 8.56 16.96 -28.94
CA ALA A 489 7.89 18.03 -29.69
C ALA A 489 6.78 17.49 -30.63
N ASP A 490 6.51 16.19 -30.60
CA ASP A 490 5.53 15.52 -31.46
C ASP A 490 4.37 14.89 -30.64
N GLY A 491 4.11 15.48 -29.47
CA GLY A 491 3.03 15.06 -28.54
C GLY A 491 3.31 13.70 -27.91
N GLY A 492 4.55 13.32 -27.64
CA GLY A 492 4.93 12.08 -26.94
C GLY A 492 5.08 10.86 -27.86
N LYS A 493 5.18 11.02 -29.16
CA LYS A 493 5.47 9.92 -30.10
C LYS A 493 6.92 9.50 -30.03
N THR A 494 7.83 10.50 -30.03
CA THR A 494 9.27 10.28 -29.89
C THR A 494 9.86 11.20 -28.83
N PHE A 495 10.97 10.79 -28.23
CA PHE A 495 11.65 11.55 -27.19
C PHE A 495 13.12 11.74 -27.52
N ALA A 496 13.60 12.99 -27.37
CA ALA A 496 15.02 13.28 -27.22
C ALA A 496 15.38 13.26 -25.72
N ALA A 497 16.58 12.84 -25.39
CA ALA A 497 17.06 12.78 -24.01
C ALA A 497 18.25 13.72 -23.83
N TYR A 498 18.20 14.55 -22.80
CA TYR A 498 19.24 15.52 -22.44
C TYR A 498 19.76 15.14 -21.05
N VAL A 499 21.02 14.67 -21.03
CA VAL A 499 21.64 14.18 -19.77
C VAL A 499 21.83 15.36 -18.83
N ILE A 500 21.29 15.24 -17.62
CA ILE A 500 21.49 16.23 -16.58
C ILE A 500 22.91 16.07 -16.03
N PRO A 501 23.70 17.16 -15.93
CA PRO A 501 25.09 17.10 -15.47
C PRO A 501 25.21 16.35 -14.14
N GLY A 502 26.20 15.46 -14.06
CA GLY A 502 26.51 14.72 -12.85
C GLY A 502 27.00 15.64 -11.74
N ARG A 503 26.82 15.17 -10.51
CA ARG A 503 27.37 15.79 -9.30
C ARG A 503 27.80 14.70 -8.34
N GLU A 504 28.89 14.91 -7.64
CA GLU A 504 29.28 14.05 -6.52
C GLU A 504 28.27 14.16 -5.37
N GLY A 505 28.03 13.06 -4.69
CA GLY A 505 27.11 12.98 -3.56
C GLY A 505 26.42 11.63 -3.46
N GLY A 506 25.61 11.49 -2.41
CA GLY A 506 24.87 10.26 -2.11
C GLY A 506 23.58 10.10 -2.89
N HIS A 507 22.53 9.70 -2.18
CA HIS A 507 21.19 9.53 -2.74
C HIS A 507 20.69 10.81 -3.46
N ARG A 508 19.97 10.62 -4.56
CA ARG A 508 19.36 11.72 -5.32
C ARG A 508 17.87 11.52 -5.46
N ALA A 509 17.14 12.64 -5.37
CA ALA A 509 15.74 12.73 -5.73
C ALA A 509 15.54 13.85 -6.77
N TRP A 510 14.41 13.83 -7.45
CA TRP A 510 14.14 14.71 -8.59
C TRP A 510 12.69 15.16 -8.57
N ASP A 511 12.47 16.40 -9.03
CA ASP A 511 11.15 16.91 -9.33
C ASP A 511 11.13 17.72 -10.62
N ILE A 512 9.94 17.90 -11.20
CA ILE A 512 9.71 18.70 -12.40
C ILE A 512 8.44 19.53 -12.22
N GLY A 513 8.47 20.77 -12.70
CA GLY A 513 7.30 21.64 -12.64
C GLY A 513 6.15 21.10 -13.47
N GLN A 514 5.11 20.63 -12.81
CA GLN A 514 3.89 20.13 -13.44
C GLN A 514 2.76 21.16 -13.34
N PHE A 515 1.72 20.97 -14.14
CA PHE A 515 0.49 21.72 -14.00
C PHE A 515 -0.22 21.34 -12.69
N SER A 516 -0.49 22.32 -11.85
CA SER A 516 -1.20 22.15 -10.58
C SER A 516 -2.26 23.24 -10.31
N GLY A 517 -2.50 24.12 -11.29
CA GLY A 517 -3.39 25.26 -11.17
C GLY A 517 -3.17 26.23 -12.30
N HIS A 518 -2.98 27.51 -11.99
CA HIS A 518 -2.72 28.58 -12.96
C HIS A 518 -1.22 28.79 -13.26
N ASN A 519 -0.37 27.87 -12.80
CA ASN A 519 1.03 27.85 -13.19
C ASN A 519 1.17 27.34 -14.61
N LEU A 520 1.90 28.08 -15.42
CA LEU A 520 2.24 27.70 -16.77
C LEU A 520 3.65 28.16 -17.09
N ALA A 521 4.53 27.23 -17.43
CA ALA A 521 5.85 27.52 -17.91
C ALA A 521 5.77 28.15 -19.31
N GLU A 522 6.40 29.31 -19.50
CA GLU A 522 6.51 29.94 -20.81
C GLU A 522 7.45 29.18 -21.75
N GLY A 523 8.35 28.37 -21.18
CA GLY A 523 9.25 27.48 -21.89
C GLY A 523 9.30 26.14 -21.21
N PRO A 524 10.38 25.39 -21.38
CA PRO A 524 10.54 24.09 -20.72
C PRO A 524 10.34 24.19 -19.21
N PRO A 525 9.68 23.20 -18.58
CA PRO A 525 9.41 23.23 -17.13
C PRO A 525 10.72 23.23 -16.33
N PRO A 526 10.77 23.91 -15.19
CA PRO A 526 11.90 23.86 -14.27
C PRO A 526 12.07 22.45 -13.70
N VAL A 527 13.33 22.07 -13.47
CA VAL A 527 13.69 20.77 -12.88
C VAL A 527 14.43 21.01 -11.57
N LEU A 528 14.08 20.25 -10.54
CA LEU A 528 14.74 20.24 -9.25
C LEU A 528 15.56 18.97 -9.06
N ARG A 529 16.76 19.13 -8.51
CA ARG A 529 17.61 18.04 -8.05
C ARG A 529 17.90 18.19 -6.56
N TYR A 530 17.65 17.11 -5.83
CA TYR A 530 18.01 16.96 -4.42
C TYR A 530 19.18 16.00 -4.34
N THR A 531 20.36 16.47 -3.94
CA THR A 531 21.56 15.64 -3.83
C THR A 531 21.99 15.56 -2.38
N GLN A 532 22.02 14.36 -1.81
CA GLN A 532 22.52 14.15 -0.46
C GLN A 532 24.01 14.51 -0.39
N THR A 533 24.34 15.49 0.43
CA THR A 533 25.72 15.96 0.65
C THR A 533 26.23 15.64 2.06
N ALA A 534 25.30 15.41 3.01
CA ALA A 534 25.66 15.05 4.37
C ALA A 534 24.67 14.05 4.97
N ARG A 535 25.07 13.46 6.10
CA ARG A 535 24.21 12.65 6.97
C ARG A 535 24.26 13.18 8.39
N ASP A 536 23.09 13.26 9.02
CA ASP A 536 22.98 13.53 10.45
C ASP A 536 22.17 12.38 11.09
N PRO A 537 22.75 11.59 12.02
CA PRO A 537 22.07 10.46 12.65
C PRO A 537 20.87 10.88 13.52
N ARG A 538 20.75 12.16 13.86
CA ARG A 538 19.64 12.70 14.63
C ARG A 538 18.38 12.94 13.78
N LEU A 539 18.50 12.98 12.44
CA LEU A 539 17.39 13.13 11.54
C LEU A 539 16.73 11.76 11.26
N ILE A 540 15.43 11.72 11.08
CA ILE A 540 14.68 10.47 10.81
C ILE A 540 15.25 9.75 9.59
N TRP A 541 15.45 10.45 8.49
CA TRP A 541 16.00 9.86 7.24
C TRP A 541 17.52 10.09 7.10
N ARG A 542 18.14 10.72 8.10
CA ARG A 542 19.60 10.95 8.20
C ARG A 542 20.22 11.66 6.99
N ARG A 543 19.42 12.32 6.15
CA ARG A 543 19.88 12.94 4.91
C ARG A 543 19.73 14.44 4.96
N ILE A 544 20.81 15.16 4.59
CA ILE A 544 20.81 16.59 4.31
C ILE A 544 21.20 16.73 2.85
N ASN A 545 20.44 17.53 2.10
CA ASN A 545 20.59 17.63 0.66
C ASN A 545 20.86 19.07 0.24
N ASP A 546 21.66 19.21 -0.79
CA ASP A 546 21.61 20.40 -1.63
C ASP A 546 20.41 20.32 -2.55
N LEU A 547 19.66 21.41 -2.64
CA LEU A 547 18.57 21.59 -3.58
C LEU A 547 19.03 22.53 -4.69
N GLU A 548 18.91 22.06 -5.92
CA GLU A 548 19.34 22.79 -7.11
C GLU A 548 18.20 22.90 -8.11
N LEU A 549 18.08 24.09 -8.73
CA LEU A 549 17.09 24.41 -9.75
C LEU A 549 17.75 24.49 -11.11
N PHE A 550 17.31 23.68 -12.06
CA PHE A 550 17.63 23.77 -13.48
C PHE A 550 16.52 24.50 -14.23
N LEU A 551 16.92 25.36 -15.17
CA LEU A 551 16.00 26.17 -15.95
C LEU A 551 16.26 25.92 -17.45
N PRO A 552 15.76 24.78 -17.98
CA PRO A 552 16.00 24.43 -19.38
C PRO A 552 15.47 25.51 -20.33
N ARG A 553 16.14 25.65 -21.49
CA ARG A 553 15.78 26.58 -22.55
C ARG A 553 15.74 25.87 -23.90
N LYS A 554 14.86 26.28 -24.78
CA LYS A 554 14.85 25.85 -26.18
C LYS A 554 15.73 26.75 -26.99
N THR A 555 16.73 26.21 -27.67
CA THR A 555 17.62 26.92 -28.58
C THR A 555 17.77 26.10 -29.87
N GLY A 556 17.28 26.61 -30.99
CA GLY A 556 17.39 25.93 -32.30
C GLY A 556 16.78 24.51 -32.31
N GLY A 557 15.66 24.28 -31.60
CA GLY A 557 14.97 22.97 -31.51
C GLY A 557 15.62 21.97 -30.57
N ARG A 558 16.64 22.38 -29.80
CA ARG A 558 17.31 21.56 -28.77
C ARG A 558 17.09 22.17 -27.39
N LEU A 559 17.24 21.35 -26.36
CA LEU A 559 17.24 21.82 -24.98
C LEU A 559 18.68 22.07 -24.50
N GLU A 560 18.84 23.20 -23.86
CA GLU A 560 20.02 23.52 -23.06
C GLU A 560 19.58 23.55 -21.60
N LEU A 561 20.19 22.70 -20.75
CA LEU A 561 19.81 22.59 -19.34
C LEU A 561 20.33 23.75 -18.48
N GLY A 562 21.45 24.37 -18.93
CA GLY A 562 22.11 25.45 -18.20
C GLY A 562 22.79 24.97 -16.91
N GLU A 563 23.47 25.91 -16.25
CA GLU A 563 24.04 25.66 -14.93
C GLU A 563 22.93 25.69 -13.87
N PRO A 564 22.99 24.80 -12.87
CA PRO A 564 22.00 24.79 -11.81
C PRO A 564 22.15 26.00 -10.87
N VAL A 565 21.02 26.50 -10.40
CA VAL A 565 20.95 27.50 -9.33
C VAL A 565 20.84 26.78 -7.99
N LEU A 566 21.76 27.00 -7.08
CA LEU A 566 21.68 26.44 -5.73
C LEU A 566 20.59 27.17 -4.92
N VAL A 567 19.59 26.43 -4.49
CA VAL A 567 18.45 26.96 -3.72
C VAL A 567 18.68 26.82 -2.22
N SER A 568 19.13 25.65 -1.77
CA SER A 568 19.40 25.37 -0.35
C SER A 568 20.49 24.33 -0.18
N ARG A 569 21.28 24.45 0.92
CA ARG A 569 22.25 23.44 1.35
C ARG A 569 21.77 22.60 2.54
N LYS A 570 20.55 22.84 2.99
CA LYS A 570 19.99 22.22 4.19
C LYS A 570 18.66 21.51 3.94
N CYS A 571 18.29 21.28 2.68
CA CYS A 571 17.04 20.65 2.34
C CYS A 571 16.96 19.22 2.92
N ILE A 572 15.84 18.89 3.57
CA ILE A 572 15.62 17.53 4.10
C ILE A 572 15.37 16.49 3.00
N GLY A 573 15.15 16.90 1.75
CA GLY A 573 14.86 16.06 0.61
C GLY A 573 13.42 16.11 0.13
N LEU A 574 13.00 15.09 -0.59
CA LEU A 574 11.69 15.00 -1.25
C LEU A 574 11.05 13.64 -1.00
N ALA A 575 9.83 13.62 -0.48
CA ALA A 575 8.96 12.45 -0.43
C ALA A 575 7.99 12.48 -1.62
N ALA A 576 8.50 12.18 -2.82
CA ALA A 576 7.75 12.29 -4.07
C ALA A 576 6.76 11.15 -4.33
N HIS A 577 6.76 10.12 -3.51
CA HIS A 577 5.97 8.90 -3.73
C HIS A 577 4.49 9.05 -3.36
N SER A 578 4.13 10.08 -2.60
CA SER A 578 2.77 10.27 -2.10
C SER A 578 2.28 11.70 -2.31
N GLY A 579 1.02 11.85 -2.65
CA GLY A 579 0.39 13.15 -2.93
C GLY A 579 0.80 13.77 -4.26
N ILE A 580 1.96 13.44 -4.77
CA ILE A 580 2.67 14.12 -5.86
C ILE A 580 2.73 15.63 -5.57
N PRO A 581 3.40 16.06 -4.49
CA PRO A 581 3.48 17.47 -4.16
C PRO A 581 4.11 18.25 -5.33
N SER A 582 3.56 19.38 -5.66
CA SER A 582 4.21 20.33 -6.57
C SER A 582 5.18 21.16 -5.77
N THR A 583 6.49 21.03 -5.98
CA THR A 583 7.50 21.78 -5.23
C THR A 583 8.05 22.96 -6.02
N VAL A 584 7.64 23.10 -7.28
CA VAL A 584 8.03 24.21 -8.13
C VAL A 584 6.88 24.61 -9.06
N VAL A 585 6.59 25.89 -9.12
CA VAL A 585 5.63 26.48 -10.06
C VAL A 585 6.26 27.70 -10.76
N SER A 586 5.79 28.03 -11.95
CA SER A 586 6.30 29.16 -12.69
C SER A 586 5.20 29.93 -13.42
N ARG A 587 5.40 31.25 -13.56
CA ARG A 587 4.53 32.12 -14.39
C ARG A 587 5.35 33.28 -14.94
N GLY A 588 5.33 33.46 -16.26
CA GLY A 588 6.16 34.43 -16.92
C GLY A 588 7.65 34.17 -16.64
N SER A 589 8.38 35.21 -16.31
CA SER A 589 9.81 35.12 -16.01
C SER A 589 10.11 34.50 -14.64
N LYS A 590 9.12 34.34 -13.77
CA LYS A 590 9.34 33.94 -12.39
C LYS A 590 9.10 32.46 -12.13
N VAL A 591 9.98 31.89 -11.33
CA VAL A 591 9.93 30.49 -10.88
C VAL A 591 9.95 30.48 -9.36
N HIS A 592 8.97 29.85 -8.72
CA HIS A 592 8.85 29.77 -7.28
C HIS A 592 9.14 28.35 -6.83
N VAL A 593 10.09 28.18 -5.93
CA VAL A 593 10.47 26.89 -5.36
C VAL A 593 10.07 26.87 -3.90
N VAL A 594 9.42 25.79 -3.45
CA VAL A 594 9.11 25.52 -2.04
C VAL A 594 9.91 24.31 -1.57
N TRP A 595 10.48 24.39 -0.36
CA TRP A 595 11.23 23.30 0.22
C TRP A 595 11.16 23.34 1.76
N ALA A 596 11.60 22.25 2.37
CA ALA A 596 11.73 22.15 3.82
C ALA A 596 13.20 21.94 4.20
N GLU A 597 13.66 22.55 5.31
CA GLU A 597 15.06 22.49 5.75
C GLU A 597 15.25 21.66 7.02
N ALA A 598 16.39 20.97 7.07
CA ALA A 598 16.86 20.33 8.29
C ALA A 598 17.18 21.38 9.36
N THR A 599 16.83 21.07 10.60
CA THR A 599 17.08 21.91 11.77
C THR A 599 17.92 21.15 12.78
N ASP A 600 18.59 21.86 13.66
CA ASP A 600 19.18 21.25 14.85
C ASP A 600 18.04 20.73 15.76
N PRO A 601 17.98 19.42 16.06
CA PRO A 601 16.95 18.89 16.95
C PRO A 601 16.90 19.54 18.34
N SER A 602 18.00 20.10 18.79
CA SER A 602 18.10 20.84 20.08
C SER A 602 17.55 22.26 20.01
N ALA A 603 17.27 22.81 18.81
CA ALA A 603 16.83 24.20 18.66
C ALA A 603 15.37 24.43 19.09
N GLY A 604 14.63 23.41 19.49
CA GLY A 604 13.24 23.52 19.99
C GLY A 604 12.24 24.07 18.98
N VAL A 605 12.51 23.97 17.67
CA VAL A 605 11.61 24.44 16.63
C VAL A 605 10.34 23.61 16.56
N PRO A 606 9.16 24.20 16.26
CA PRO A 606 7.87 23.50 16.31
C PRO A 606 7.67 22.48 15.19
N GLY A 607 8.58 22.40 14.25
CA GLY A 607 8.51 21.48 13.10
C GLY A 607 9.59 21.79 12.06
N VAL A 608 9.50 21.16 10.90
CA VAL A 608 10.39 21.45 9.78
C VAL A 608 10.04 22.84 9.22
N PRO A 609 10.98 23.79 9.17
CA PRO A 609 10.74 25.09 8.56
C PRO A 609 10.56 24.92 7.04
N THR A 610 9.50 25.51 6.52
CA THR A 610 9.15 25.53 5.10
C THR A 610 9.48 26.90 4.53
N TYR A 611 10.28 26.91 3.47
CA TYR A 611 10.70 28.12 2.79
C TYR A 611 10.18 28.18 1.36
N VAL A 612 10.03 29.40 0.82
CA VAL A 612 9.76 29.67 -0.58
C VAL A 612 10.74 30.73 -1.06
N ALA A 613 11.24 30.56 -2.28
CA ALA A 613 12.01 31.62 -2.96
C ALA A 613 11.55 31.76 -4.40
N THR A 614 11.63 32.97 -4.92
CA THR A 614 11.40 33.31 -6.33
C THR A 614 12.74 33.47 -7.05
N TYR A 615 12.92 32.72 -8.12
CA TYR A 615 13.96 33.01 -9.12
C TYR A 615 13.36 33.82 -10.26
N ASP A 616 14.00 34.93 -10.61
CA ASP A 616 13.64 35.74 -11.78
C ASP A 616 14.57 35.45 -12.95
N ARG A 617 14.02 34.93 -14.04
CA ARG A 617 14.77 34.60 -15.27
C ARG A 617 15.35 35.84 -15.98
N GLN A 618 14.74 37.03 -15.78
CA GLN A 618 15.22 38.29 -16.41
C GLN A 618 16.46 38.81 -15.68
N SER A 619 16.38 38.97 -14.37
CA SER A 619 17.52 39.40 -13.57
C SER A 619 18.52 38.27 -13.30
N ARG A 620 18.15 37.01 -13.53
CA ARG A 620 18.90 35.78 -13.19
C ARG A 620 19.27 35.67 -11.71
N THR A 621 18.41 36.14 -10.86
CA THR A 621 18.64 36.15 -9.39
C THR A 621 17.61 35.27 -8.67
N LEU A 622 18.09 34.56 -7.67
CA LEU A 622 17.26 33.91 -6.67
C LEU A 622 17.15 34.84 -5.46
N GLY A 623 15.93 35.16 -5.05
CA GLY A 623 15.70 35.97 -3.84
C GLY A 623 15.99 35.19 -2.54
N GLU A 624 16.10 35.90 -1.44
CA GLU A 624 16.32 35.29 -0.13
C GLU A 624 15.14 34.40 0.28
N PRO A 625 15.38 33.24 0.93
CA PRO A 625 14.31 32.35 1.36
C PRO A 625 13.30 33.00 2.32
N ALA A 626 12.02 32.99 1.99
CA ALA A 626 10.94 33.42 2.86
C ALA A 626 10.38 32.23 3.65
N LEU A 627 10.42 32.31 5.00
CA LEU A 627 9.78 31.31 5.87
C LEU A 627 8.27 31.46 5.81
N VAL A 628 7.54 30.39 5.52
CA VAL A 628 6.08 30.39 5.37
C VAL A 628 5.34 29.55 6.41
N GLY A 629 6.04 28.74 7.17
CA GLY A 629 5.46 27.92 8.23
C GLY A 629 6.38 26.79 8.71
N TYR A 630 5.88 26.03 9.67
CA TYR A 630 6.59 24.89 10.24
C TYR A 630 5.72 23.64 10.14
N GLY A 631 6.26 22.54 9.60
CA GLY A 631 5.59 21.25 9.50
C GLY A 631 6.08 20.26 10.57
N PRO A 632 5.32 19.96 11.63
CA PRO A 632 5.71 18.95 12.61
C PRO A 632 5.58 17.52 12.06
N PRO A 633 6.40 16.54 12.58
CA PRO A 633 7.54 16.72 13.48
C PRO A 633 8.78 17.29 12.77
N ALA A 634 9.72 17.83 13.53
CA ALA A 634 10.96 18.33 12.96
C ALA A 634 11.78 17.22 12.28
N ASN A 635 12.48 17.57 11.20
CA ASN A 635 13.43 16.70 10.48
C ASN A 635 12.85 15.41 9.86
N ASP A 636 11.58 15.40 9.55
CA ASP A 636 10.93 14.29 8.85
C ASP A 636 10.73 14.63 7.35
N VAL A 637 11.29 13.82 6.45
CA VAL A 637 11.20 14.04 4.98
C VAL A 637 9.75 13.90 4.47
N HIS A 638 8.87 13.20 5.19
CA HIS A 638 7.44 13.16 4.85
C HIS A 638 6.78 14.55 4.90
N ASN A 639 7.43 15.51 5.55
CA ASN A 639 7.01 16.90 5.62
C ASN A 639 7.37 17.71 4.35
N THR A 640 7.45 17.05 3.19
CA THR A 640 7.60 17.72 1.90
C THR A 640 6.41 18.66 1.67
N PRO A 641 6.65 19.98 1.48
CA PRO A 641 5.60 20.95 1.22
C PRO A 641 5.08 20.87 -0.21
N SER A 642 3.95 21.52 -0.47
CA SER A 642 3.42 21.69 -1.82
C SER A 642 3.00 23.14 -2.08
N ILE A 643 3.22 23.59 -3.32
CA ILE A 643 2.88 24.94 -3.80
C ILE A 643 2.00 24.87 -5.05
N THR A 644 1.00 25.75 -5.11
CA THR A 644 0.23 26.01 -6.32
C THR A 644 0.00 27.52 -6.48
N MET A 645 -0.69 27.93 -7.55
CA MET A 645 -0.94 29.34 -7.89
C MET A 645 -2.37 29.53 -8.34
N ASP A 646 -3.02 30.63 -7.91
CA ASP A 646 -4.35 31.02 -8.37
C ASP A 646 -4.31 31.84 -9.67
N SER A 647 -5.46 32.15 -10.25
CA SER A 647 -5.61 32.88 -11.51
C SER A 647 -4.98 34.29 -11.48
N ARG A 648 -4.99 34.91 -10.29
CA ARG A 648 -4.39 36.22 -10.06
C ARG A 648 -2.89 36.17 -9.80
N GLY A 649 -2.34 34.97 -9.66
CA GLY A 649 -0.91 34.71 -9.44
C GLY A 649 -0.50 34.67 -7.97
N TYR A 650 -1.42 34.64 -7.01
CA TYR A 650 -1.04 34.43 -5.64
C TYR A 650 -0.55 32.99 -5.43
N LEU A 651 0.51 32.86 -4.64
CA LEU A 651 1.09 31.58 -4.29
C LEU A 651 0.37 31.02 -3.06
N HIS A 652 0.02 29.73 -3.12
CA HIS A 652 -0.59 28.99 -2.04
C HIS A 652 0.30 27.84 -1.64
N VAL A 653 0.64 27.73 -0.36
CA VAL A 653 1.54 26.73 0.19
C VAL A 653 0.88 25.97 1.32
N LEU A 654 0.98 24.66 1.27
CA LEU A 654 0.79 23.78 2.42
C LEU A 654 2.16 23.31 2.91
N ALA A 655 2.52 23.61 4.14
CA ALA A 655 3.67 23.00 4.79
C ALA A 655 3.35 21.53 5.12
N GLY A 656 4.26 20.63 4.76
CA GLY A 656 4.07 19.20 4.98
C GLY A 656 4.16 18.83 6.45
N THR A 657 3.35 17.84 6.85
CA THR A 657 3.36 17.30 8.20
C THR A 657 3.32 15.76 8.17
N HIS A 658 3.72 15.15 9.26
CA HIS A 658 3.54 13.72 9.46
C HIS A 658 2.66 13.47 10.70
N GLY A 659 1.36 13.34 10.47
CA GLY A 659 0.39 13.09 11.51
C GLY A 659 -0.04 14.34 12.31
N ARG A 660 -0.05 15.51 11.68
CA ARG A 660 -0.59 16.77 12.21
C ARG A 660 -1.33 17.52 11.10
N PRO A 661 -2.23 18.46 11.43
CA PRO A 661 -2.85 19.33 10.42
C PRO A 661 -1.80 20.10 9.63
N PHE A 662 -2.04 20.29 8.33
CA PHE A 662 -1.16 21.08 7.47
C PHE A 662 -1.27 22.57 7.77
N PRO A 663 -0.15 23.29 8.00
CA PRO A 663 -0.13 24.75 7.97
C PRO A 663 -0.28 25.26 6.53
N TYR A 664 -1.20 26.17 6.32
CA TYR A 664 -1.48 26.83 5.04
C TYR A 664 -1.12 28.31 5.10
N ALA A 665 -0.39 28.82 4.10
CA ALA A 665 -0.10 30.22 3.91
C ALA A 665 -0.30 30.65 2.44
N ARG A 666 -0.63 31.93 2.22
CA ARG A 666 -0.77 32.56 0.91
C ARG A 666 0.18 33.75 0.79
N SER A 667 0.78 33.98 -0.37
CA SER A 667 1.56 35.21 -0.62
C SER A 667 0.67 36.45 -0.55
N LEU A 668 1.22 37.58 -0.07
CA LEU A 668 0.50 38.85 -0.04
C LEU A 668 0.57 39.61 -1.37
N LYS A 669 1.56 39.26 -2.21
CA LYS A 669 1.68 39.80 -3.56
C LYS A 669 1.60 38.68 -4.61
N PRO A 670 0.98 38.95 -5.75
CA PRO A 670 0.92 37.97 -6.83
C PRO A 670 2.30 37.74 -7.44
N ASN A 671 2.60 36.50 -7.82
CA ASN A 671 3.80 36.07 -8.53
C ASN A 671 5.11 36.52 -7.81
N ASP A 672 5.10 36.54 -6.48
CA ASP A 672 6.19 37.03 -5.65
C ASP A 672 6.20 36.34 -4.27
N ALA A 673 7.28 35.62 -3.97
CA ALA A 673 7.47 34.99 -2.67
C ALA A 673 8.03 35.94 -1.61
N HIS A 674 8.55 37.11 -2.01
CA HIS A 674 9.25 38.06 -1.14
C HIS A 674 8.37 39.23 -0.70
N GLY A 675 7.16 39.34 -1.25
CA GLY A 675 6.19 40.38 -0.93
C GLY A 675 5.45 40.19 0.40
N GLY A 676 5.85 39.21 1.21
CA GLY A 676 5.20 38.82 2.46
C GLY A 676 4.19 37.67 2.31
N TRP A 677 3.84 37.06 3.43
CA TRP A 677 2.91 35.92 3.52
C TRP A 677 1.84 36.20 4.58
N THR A 678 0.67 35.57 4.42
CA THR A 678 -0.31 35.52 5.50
C THR A 678 0.25 34.72 6.67
N GLU A 679 -0.25 34.96 7.88
CA GLU A 679 -0.03 34.04 8.97
C GLU A 679 -0.53 32.63 8.58
N ALA A 680 0.26 31.60 8.98
CA ALA A 680 -0.08 30.22 8.66
C ALA A 680 -1.29 29.77 9.49
N VAL A 681 -2.33 29.26 8.82
CA VAL A 681 -3.52 28.68 9.46
C VAL A 681 -3.51 27.17 9.31
N LEU A 682 -3.91 26.45 10.35
CA LEU A 682 -4.00 24.99 10.30
C LEU A 682 -5.23 24.55 9.51
N THR A 683 -5.07 23.50 8.70
CA THR A 683 -6.17 22.82 8.00
C THR A 683 -6.63 21.60 8.81
N GLY A 684 -7.72 20.95 8.40
CA GLY A 684 -8.04 19.58 8.86
C GLY A 684 -8.60 19.44 10.26
N GLU A 685 -9.06 20.50 10.91
CA GLU A 685 -9.77 20.44 12.20
C GLU A 685 -9.05 19.64 13.30
N GLY A 686 -7.73 19.73 13.37
CA GLY A 686 -6.93 19.01 14.35
C GLY A 686 -6.63 17.55 14.00
N LEU A 687 -7.16 17.02 12.90
CA LEU A 687 -6.96 15.63 12.50
C LEU A 687 -5.56 15.38 11.92
N PRO A 688 -4.97 14.19 12.17
CA PRO A 688 -3.64 13.84 11.68
C PRO A 688 -3.60 13.68 10.16
N GLN A 689 -2.90 14.56 9.46
CA GLN A 689 -2.71 14.59 8.00
C GLN A 689 -1.27 14.24 7.62
N THR A 690 -1.09 13.66 6.44
CA THR A 690 0.24 13.41 5.85
C THR A 690 0.10 13.28 4.33
N TYR A 691 1.14 13.65 3.58
CA TYR A 691 1.24 13.53 2.13
C TYR A 691 0.28 14.44 1.36
N ILE A 692 0.81 15.56 0.93
CA ILE A 692 0.03 16.61 0.26
C ILE A 692 -0.10 16.33 -1.23
N GLY A 693 -1.34 16.20 -1.73
CA GLY A 693 -1.70 16.51 -3.11
C GLY A 693 -2.42 17.84 -3.11
N LEU A 694 -1.88 18.86 -3.79
CA LEU A 694 -2.45 20.22 -3.83
C LEU A 694 -2.57 20.69 -5.28
N VAL A 695 -3.78 21.09 -5.67
CA VAL A 695 -4.07 21.71 -6.96
C VAL A 695 -5.05 22.89 -6.80
N CYS A 696 -5.10 23.76 -7.80
CA CYS A 696 -5.99 24.93 -7.84
C CYS A 696 -6.92 24.85 -9.05
N GLY A 697 -8.20 24.95 -8.84
CA GLY A 697 -9.22 24.96 -9.89
C GLY A 697 -9.25 26.25 -10.71
N PRO A 698 -9.95 26.26 -11.88
CA PRO A 698 -10.13 27.47 -12.69
C PRO A 698 -10.89 28.60 -11.98
N ASP A 699 -11.69 28.25 -10.97
CA ASP A 699 -12.44 29.13 -10.09
C ASP A 699 -11.65 29.60 -8.86
N ASP A 700 -10.35 29.36 -8.83
CA ASP A 700 -9.44 29.61 -7.72
C ASP A 700 -9.74 28.77 -6.45
N THR A 701 -10.57 27.74 -6.52
CA THR A 701 -10.75 26.79 -5.43
C THR A 701 -9.49 25.93 -5.29
N LEU A 702 -8.95 25.86 -4.08
CA LEU A 702 -7.84 24.96 -3.74
C LEU A 702 -8.40 23.58 -3.36
N HIS A 703 -7.81 22.53 -3.92
CA HIS A 703 -8.19 21.15 -3.65
C HIS A 703 -6.98 20.42 -3.08
N ALA A 704 -7.18 19.70 -1.97
CA ALA A 704 -6.13 18.92 -1.33
C ALA A 704 -6.58 17.48 -1.07
N ALA A 705 -5.72 16.51 -1.38
CA ALA A 705 -5.88 15.12 -0.99
C ALA A 705 -4.76 14.72 -0.03
N MET A 706 -5.07 13.87 0.95
CA MET A 706 -4.13 13.47 1.98
C MET A 706 -4.47 12.11 2.58
N ARG A 707 -3.47 11.48 3.17
CA ARG A 707 -3.72 10.43 4.15
C ARG A 707 -4.21 11.08 5.44
N LEU A 708 -5.33 10.58 5.96
CA LEU A 708 -5.95 11.04 7.19
C LEU A 708 -6.16 9.86 8.14
N TRP A 709 -5.64 9.95 9.36
CA TRP A 709 -5.91 8.95 10.38
C TRP A 709 -7.22 9.27 11.11
N ARG A 710 -8.10 8.26 11.21
CA ARG A 710 -9.41 8.34 11.86
C ARG A 710 -9.55 7.24 12.91
N HIS A 711 -10.31 7.54 13.97
CA HIS A 711 -10.58 6.64 15.07
C HIS A 711 -12.08 6.64 15.37
N GLY A 712 -12.69 5.47 15.51
CA GLY A 712 -14.01 5.30 16.11
C GLY A 712 -15.17 6.13 15.57
N ALA A 713 -15.12 6.54 14.29
CA ALA A 713 -16.18 7.33 13.65
C ALA A 713 -16.82 6.52 12.50
N GLU A 714 -18.13 6.45 12.45
CA GLU A 714 -18.85 5.82 11.36
C GLU A 714 -18.48 6.43 9.99
N PRO A 715 -18.37 5.64 8.92
CA PRO A 715 -18.59 4.18 8.84
C PRO A 715 -17.40 3.34 9.30
N PHE A 716 -16.50 3.93 10.07
CA PHE A 716 -15.30 3.28 10.56
C PHE A 716 -15.67 2.40 11.75
N PRO A 717 -15.13 1.19 11.87
CA PRO A 717 -15.11 0.49 13.14
C PRO A 717 -14.36 1.33 14.18
N ALA A 718 -14.50 1.02 15.45
CA ALA A 718 -13.81 1.74 16.54
C ALA A 718 -12.28 1.73 16.41
N SER A 719 -11.75 1.00 15.45
CA SER A 719 -10.36 0.85 15.13
C SER A 719 -9.75 2.09 14.45
N HIS A 720 -8.42 2.09 14.37
CA HIS A 720 -7.62 3.15 13.79
C HIS A 720 -7.37 2.88 12.30
N HIS A 721 -7.82 3.77 11.42
CA HIS A 721 -7.67 3.63 9.98
C HIS A 721 -6.88 4.78 9.35
N GLY A 722 -5.90 4.43 8.50
CA GLY A 722 -5.25 5.36 7.58
C GLY A 722 -6.09 5.50 6.32
N THR A 723 -6.97 6.48 6.28
CA THR A 723 -7.89 6.73 5.17
C THR A 723 -7.28 7.64 4.12
N LEU A 724 -7.85 7.65 2.92
CA LEU A 724 -7.61 8.69 1.92
C LEU A 724 -8.74 9.72 2.02
N ALA A 725 -8.37 10.97 2.27
CA ALA A 725 -9.30 12.06 2.45
C ALA A 725 -9.05 13.22 1.47
N TYR A 726 -10.04 14.04 1.32
CA TYR A 726 -10.07 15.21 0.48
C TYR A 726 -10.62 16.40 1.25
N GLN A 727 -10.11 17.59 1.00
CA GLN A 727 -10.66 18.85 1.46
C GLN A 727 -10.43 19.94 0.42
N ARG A 728 -11.20 21.03 0.51
CA ARG A 728 -11.07 22.17 -0.38
C ARG A 728 -11.19 23.49 0.36
N LYS A 729 -10.72 24.54 -0.29
CA LYS A 729 -10.86 25.92 0.15
C LYS A 729 -11.33 26.79 -1.01
N ARG A 730 -12.54 27.31 -0.94
CA ARG A 730 -13.03 28.29 -1.91
C ARG A 730 -12.39 29.66 -1.70
N PRO A 731 -12.33 30.51 -2.73
CA PRO A 731 -11.85 31.89 -2.58
C PRO A 731 -12.59 32.64 -1.48
N GLY A 732 -11.83 33.26 -0.56
CA GLY A 732 -12.42 34.03 0.54
C GLY A 732 -12.93 33.20 1.72
N GLU A 733 -13.13 31.89 1.59
CA GLU A 733 -13.63 31.00 2.63
C GLU A 733 -12.48 30.30 3.39
N PRO A 734 -12.72 29.78 4.60
CA PRO A 734 -11.76 28.89 5.28
C PRO A 734 -11.65 27.54 4.56
N TRP A 735 -10.68 26.70 4.96
CA TRP A 735 -10.65 25.30 4.56
C TRP A 735 -11.89 24.57 5.08
N GLU A 736 -12.55 23.80 4.21
CA GLU A 736 -13.60 22.87 4.62
C GLU A 736 -13.03 21.74 5.48
N ALA A 737 -13.87 21.09 6.27
CA ALA A 737 -13.49 19.89 7.01
C ALA A 737 -13.02 18.78 6.04
N PRO A 738 -12.01 17.98 6.41
CA PRO A 738 -11.60 16.86 5.58
C PRO A 738 -12.71 15.81 5.47
N ARG A 739 -13.05 15.45 4.23
CA ARG A 739 -14.00 14.40 3.90
C ARG A 739 -13.25 13.13 3.51
N VAL A 740 -13.54 12.01 4.17
CA VAL A 740 -12.97 10.72 3.80
C VAL A 740 -13.54 10.27 2.46
N LEU A 741 -12.67 9.92 1.52
CA LEU A 741 -13.03 9.33 0.23
C LEU A 741 -12.93 7.82 0.24
N ILE A 742 -11.87 7.27 0.84
CA ILE A 742 -11.59 5.84 0.80
C ILE A 742 -11.26 5.33 2.19
N VAL A 743 -11.98 4.29 2.59
CA VAL A 743 -11.73 3.51 3.80
C VAL A 743 -11.00 2.22 3.40
N PRO A 744 -9.82 1.94 3.97
CA PRO A 744 -9.12 0.69 3.69
C PRO A 744 -9.82 -0.51 4.32
N PRO A 745 -9.59 -1.73 3.80
CA PRO A 745 -10.17 -2.93 4.38
C PRO A 745 -9.49 -3.36 5.68
N PHE A 746 -8.30 -2.85 5.96
CA PHE A 746 -7.51 -3.20 7.15
C PHE A 746 -7.21 -1.96 7.98
N SER A 747 -7.05 -2.13 9.29
CA SER A 747 -6.75 -1.03 10.21
C SER A 747 -5.31 -0.53 10.12
N GLU A 748 -4.42 -1.28 9.45
CA GLU A 748 -3.05 -0.87 9.22
C GLU A 748 -2.92 0.01 7.98
N TYR A 749 -1.69 0.24 7.61
CA TYR A 749 -1.29 1.03 6.45
C TYR A 749 -1.57 0.28 5.15
N SER A 750 -2.81 0.28 4.66
CA SER A 750 -3.23 -0.49 3.48
C SER A 750 -3.72 0.33 2.30
N VAL A 751 -4.01 1.62 2.48
CA VAL A 751 -4.27 2.58 1.39
C VAL A 751 -3.32 3.76 1.54
N TYR A 752 -2.55 4.04 0.50
CA TYR A 752 -1.52 5.06 0.54
C TYR A 752 -1.07 5.49 -0.87
N TYR A 753 -0.10 6.39 -0.90
CA TYR A 753 0.57 6.86 -2.12
C TYR A 753 -0.41 7.34 -3.17
N HIS A 754 -1.39 8.12 -2.69
CA HIS A 754 -2.35 8.79 -3.57
C HIS A 754 -1.65 9.82 -4.46
N ARG A 755 -2.32 10.15 -5.57
CA ARG A 755 -1.87 11.17 -6.52
C ARG A 755 -3.07 11.97 -6.97
N LEU A 756 -3.01 13.29 -6.76
CA LEU A 756 -4.06 14.22 -7.17
C LEU A 756 -3.56 15.06 -8.33
N THR A 757 -4.28 15.05 -9.44
CA THR A 757 -4.07 15.96 -10.57
C THR A 757 -5.37 16.66 -10.94
N ILE A 758 -5.27 17.70 -11.73
CA ILE A 758 -6.38 18.47 -12.24
C ILE A 758 -6.19 18.70 -13.74
N ASP A 759 -7.29 18.73 -14.49
CA ASP A 759 -7.25 19.10 -15.90
C ASP A 759 -7.50 20.60 -16.11
N ARG A 760 -7.46 21.05 -17.37
CA ARG A 760 -7.64 22.46 -17.71
C ARG A 760 -9.08 22.97 -17.53
N ARG A 761 -10.04 22.05 -17.35
CA ARG A 761 -11.45 22.36 -17.08
C ARG A 761 -11.79 22.34 -15.59
N GLY A 762 -10.84 21.97 -14.73
CA GLY A 762 -11.03 21.88 -13.28
C GLY A 762 -11.51 20.52 -12.79
N ARG A 763 -11.55 19.50 -13.64
CA ARG A 763 -11.90 18.15 -13.21
C ARG A 763 -10.74 17.55 -12.43
N LEU A 764 -11.05 16.93 -11.30
CA LEU A 764 -10.10 16.31 -10.40
C LEU A 764 -9.91 14.84 -10.73
N PHE A 765 -8.66 14.37 -10.68
CA PHE A 765 -8.32 12.95 -10.86
C PHE A 765 -7.46 12.48 -9.70
N LEU A 766 -7.87 11.36 -9.08
CA LEU A 766 -7.23 10.79 -7.90
C LEU A 766 -6.97 9.32 -8.10
N SER A 767 -5.71 8.91 -7.96
CA SER A 767 -5.30 7.52 -7.87
C SER A 767 -4.70 7.23 -6.49
N TYR A 768 -4.57 5.96 -6.15
CA TYR A 768 -3.97 5.52 -4.89
C TYR A 768 -3.41 4.11 -5.04
N ASP A 769 -2.46 3.76 -4.18
CA ASP A 769 -1.95 2.41 -4.07
C ASP A 769 -2.73 1.66 -2.98
N TYR A 770 -2.97 0.39 -3.24
CA TYR A 770 -3.63 -0.51 -2.33
C TYR A 770 -2.71 -1.68 -2.00
N TRP A 771 -2.65 -2.05 -0.73
CA TRP A 771 -1.79 -3.10 -0.25
C TRP A 771 -2.55 -4.07 0.66
N SER A 772 -2.37 -5.37 0.42
CA SER A 772 -2.76 -6.40 1.37
C SER A 772 -1.65 -6.63 2.39
N THR A 773 -2.00 -6.95 3.63
CA THR A 773 -1.06 -7.39 4.66
C THR A 773 -0.45 -8.75 4.35
N TYR A 774 -1.05 -9.50 3.43
CA TYR A 774 -0.62 -10.84 3.04
C TYR A 774 0.05 -10.85 1.68
N TRP A 775 1.21 -11.47 1.64
CA TRP A 775 2.05 -11.61 0.45
C TRP A 775 1.94 -12.96 -0.25
N PHE A 776 1.16 -13.89 0.34
CA PHE A 776 0.96 -15.22 -0.22
C PHE A 776 0.35 -15.17 -1.62
N TYR A 777 -0.55 -14.23 -1.85
CA TYR A 777 -1.14 -14.01 -3.15
C TYR A 777 -0.16 -13.33 -4.12
N ARG A 778 -0.41 -13.45 -5.41
CA ARG A 778 0.46 -12.90 -6.46
C ARG A 778 0.55 -11.38 -6.44
N ASN A 779 1.55 -10.84 -7.14
CA ASN A 779 1.77 -9.39 -7.25
C ASN A 779 0.60 -8.62 -7.89
N ASP A 780 -0.34 -9.29 -8.56
CA ASP A 780 -1.56 -8.68 -9.07
C ASP A 780 -2.49 -8.16 -7.95
N HIS A 781 -2.23 -8.52 -6.69
CA HIS A 781 -2.86 -7.95 -5.51
C HIS A 781 -2.14 -6.78 -4.90
N ARG A 782 -0.92 -6.60 -5.32
CA ARG A 782 -0.05 -5.57 -4.84
C ARG A 782 0.10 -4.57 -5.95
N GLY A 783 0.03 -3.31 -5.65
CA GLY A 783 0.40 -2.29 -6.59
C GLY A 783 -0.58 -1.16 -6.70
N SER A 784 -0.29 -0.32 -7.66
CA SER A 784 -1.10 0.85 -7.99
C SER A 784 -2.45 0.45 -8.54
N ARG A 785 -3.46 1.18 -8.16
CA ARG A 785 -4.77 1.08 -8.80
C ARG A 785 -4.68 1.58 -10.23
N ARG A 786 -5.34 0.88 -11.12
CA ARG A 786 -5.49 1.30 -12.51
C ARG A 786 -6.64 2.27 -12.68
N ALA A 787 -7.72 2.08 -11.91
CA ALA A 787 -8.87 2.96 -11.92
C ALA A 787 -8.54 4.33 -11.33
N LEU A 788 -8.96 5.38 -12.03
CA LEU A 788 -8.90 6.75 -11.54
C LEU A 788 -10.27 7.13 -10.98
N LEU A 789 -10.28 7.66 -9.77
CA LEU A 789 -11.42 8.43 -9.28
C LEU A 789 -11.38 9.81 -9.92
N MET A 790 -12.53 10.31 -10.34
CA MET A 790 -12.65 11.66 -10.84
C MET A 790 -13.85 12.39 -10.26
N SER A 791 -13.75 13.72 -10.24
CA SER A 791 -14.84 14.62 -9.88
C SER A 791 -14.92 15.75 -10.91
N GLU A 792 -16.12 16.06 -11.36
CA GLU A 792 -16.41 17.13 -12.34
C GLU A 792 -17.01 18.38 -11.68
N ASP A 793 -17.38 18.30 -10.42
CA ASP A 793 -18.09 19.30 -9.64
C ASP A 793 -17.26 19.85 -8.47
N GLY A 794 -15.95 19.93 -8.65
CA GLY A 794 -15.04 20.48 -7.64
C GLY A 794 -14.94 19.62 -6.37
N GLY A 795 -15.15 18.30 -6.49
CA GLY A 795 -15.01 17.35 -5.39
C GLY A 795 -16.31 17.06 -4.64
N ASP A 796 -17.47 17.52 -5.07
CA ASP A 796 -18.75 17.20 -4.41
C ASP A 796 -19.14 15.75 -4.61
N THR A 797 -19.07 15.26 -5.86
CA THR A 797 -19.32 13.85 -6.20
C THR A 797 -18.08 13.22 -6.86
N TRP A 798 -18.00 11.90 -6.80
CA TRP A 798 -16.89 11.13 -7.35
C TRP A 798 -17.40 9.94 -8.16
N ARG A 799 -16.71 9.63 -9.24
CA ARG A 799 -16.96 8.45 -10.07
C ARG A 799 -15.67 7.84 -10.58
N LEU A 800 -15.75 6.65 -11.15
CA LEU A 800 -14.63 6.07 -11.89
C LEU A 800 -14.49 6.79 -13.25
N ALA A 801 -13.26 7.03 -13.67
CA ALA A 801 -12.99 7.55 -15.01
C ALA A 801 -13.05 6.43 -16.05
N ASP A 802 -13.45 6.77 -17.26
CA ASP A 802 -13.36 5.95 -18.47
C ASP A 802 -12.66 6.73 -19.59
N THR A 803 -12.41 6.11 -20.74
CA THR A 803 -11.79 6.80 -21.87
C THR A 803 -12.61 8.01 -22.31
N ALA A 804 -13.93 7.91 -22.33
CA ALA A 804 -14.82 9.03 -22.69
C ALA A 804 -14.63 10.24 -21.77
N ALA A 805 -14.47 9.99 -20.48
CA ALA A 805 -14.19 11.04 -19.50
C ALA A 805 -12.79 11.68 -19.67
N LEU A 806 -11.80 10.93 -20.13
CA LEU A 806 -10.45 11.43 -20.30
C LEU A 806 -10.24 12.21 -21.59
N VAL A 807 -10.98 11.85 -22.65
CA VAL A 807 -10.76 12.38 -24.01
C VAL A 807 -11.63 13.63 -24.23
N PRO A 808 -11.07 14.77 -24.69
CA PRO A 808 -11.88 15.95 -25.03
C PRO A 808 -12.82 15.68 -26.20
N GLY A 809 -14.08 16.12 -26.09
CA GLY A 809 -15.04 16.08 -27.20
C GLY A 809 -15.70 14.73 -27.48
N SER A 810 -15.72 13.82 -26.53
CA SER A 810 -16.45 12.55 -26.63
C SER A 810 -17.92 12.64 -26.17
N GLU A 811 -18.48 13.83 -26.06
CA GLU A 811 -19.90 14.06 -25.77
C GLU A 811 -20.77 13.88 -27.03
#